data_be8f9ef74431b16b47537bf392ca100d
#
_entry.id   be8f9ef74431b16b47537bf392ca100d
#
_cell.length_a   1.000
_cell.length_b   1.000
_cell.length_c   1.000
_cell.angle_alpha   90.00
_cell.angle_beta   90.00
_cell.angle_gamma   90.00
#
_symmetry.space_group_name_H-M   'P 1'
#
loop_
_entity.id
_entity.type
_entity.pdbx_description
1 polymer ?
#
loop_
_entity_poly.entity_id
_entity_poly.type
_entity_poly.pdbx_seq_one_letter_code
_entity_poly.pdbx_strand_id
1 'polypeptide(L)'
;MSDEDFNNLIEELVAEEITKGVQMIQYQINTLMTSNGQTPFCSLFIYLKEAPEGRERDDLALVASEIFRQRIKGIKNKKGAWVAPAFPKLLYVLDTENHDETCKYWYLTKLAAECTAKRMVPDYISEKIMNSYKEGNTYGCMGAVHKDSVVHYKINGKQYVGTIKNMYENVKNTLSINEEDQFNQVGNPNKDINLKNYNVEIFDSGEDRFVKCEMMNKNVASNFKLFKITIDCDGVEKTLIATNDHPLMSPVLRPQYIIPNLKYENEDVLHVEDLEIGDKLYASRYVSTSAEGLLAGCATPCLSTVTKIEELTNDEDFVYDVTTETGHFMVNDIFSHNCRAFLSVWRDPDTGIPKFYGRYNKQVCTVNLPDVALTIRDKYYKDGENLLNNKEAMKEFWKLLDERLEMAHKVLLVRINYLKGTKSDVAPILWQYGAIARLKPGETIDKTLSGGYSTASLGFVGLWETLMALTDKPHTDPENMEFAESVVRYMKERCDEWNKIPGENYGFSLYGTPEESTTYKFAKALRSRHGIVKNVTDKDYVLNSYHTNVKEHVDAFTKLSNEAHFQKWTNAGAISYIEMPNLINNQEAILSVMKYIYEHCWYAELNSKIDNCHKCGFSGEIKMIRNENNKLVWECPQCGNRDIHEMTVVRRVCGYLSNANAMNEGRLADIHDRVLHL
;
A
#
# COMPACT_ATOMS: atom_id res chain seq x y z
N MET A 1 -42.42 32.33 -2.64
CA MET A 1 -41.43 31.39 -3.15
C MET A 1 -41.99 30.00 -2.92
N SER A 2 -42.09 29.18 -3.94
CA SER A 2 -42.54 27.79 -3.75
C SER A 2 -41.48 26.99 -2.97
N ASP A 3 -41.87 25.84 -2.39
CA ASP A 3 -40.89 24.95 -1.73
C ASP A 3 -39.81 24.47 -2.71
N GLU A 4 -40.16 24.30 -3.98
CA GLU A 4 -39.24 23.95 -5.05
C GLU A 4 -38.23 25.07 -5.33
N ASP A 5 -38.68 26.34 -5.44
CA ASP A 5 -37.80 27.50 -5.61
C ASP A 5 -36.88 27.69 -4.40
N PHE A 6 -37.37 27.41 -3.19
CA PHE A 6 -36.59 27.51 -1.96
C PHE A 6 -35.49 26.43 -1.91
N ASN A 7 -35.83 25.19 -2.26
CA ASN A 7 -34.85 24.10 -2.32
C ASN A 7 -33.78 24.36 -3.38
N ASN A 8 -34.17 24.82 -4.58
CA ASN A 8 -33.22 25.16 -5.63
C ASN A 8 -32.26 26.27 -5.20
N LEU A 9 -32.77 27.29 -4.51
CA LEU A 9 -31.91 28.36 -3.96
C LEU A 9 -30.92 27.83 -2.90
N ILE A 10 -31.34 26.90 -2.05
CA ILE A 10 -30.41 26.26 -1.08
C ILE A 10 -29.33 25.51 -1.82
N GLU A 11 -29.66 24.70 -2.84
CA GLU A 11 -28.68 23.95 -3.62
C GLU A 11 -27.68 24.89 -4.32
N GLU A 12 -28.13 25.99 -4.90
CA GLU A 12 -27.24 27.00 -5.49
C GLU A 12 -26.29 27.62 -4.47
N LEU A 13 -26.80 28.01 -3.28
CA LEU A 13 -25.96 28.58 -2.22
C LEU A 13 -24.94 27.58 -1.68
N VAL A 14 -25.33 26.32 -1.49
CA VAL A 14 -24.44 25.26 -1.04
C VAL A 14 -23.34 25.02 -2.09
N ALA A 15 -23.68 24.95 -3.38
CA ALA A 15 -22.70 24.79 -4.46
C ALA A 15 -21.70 25.96 -4.52
N GLU A 16 -22.20 27.20 -4.31
CA GLU A 16 -21.35 28.40 -4.26
C GLU A 16 -20.37 28.36 -3.07
N GLU A 17 -20.84 27.95 -1.88
CA GLU A 17 -19.98 27.82 -0.70
C GLU A 17 -18.94 26.70 -0.84
N ILE A 18 -19.31 25.53 -1.42
CA ILE A 18 -18.37 24.47 -1.73
C ILE A 18 -17.28 24.97 -2.69
N THR A 19 -17.68 25.69 -3.74
CA THR A 19 -16.74 26.27 -4.71
C THR A 19 -15.75 27.22 -4.04
N LYS A 20 -16.23 28.15 -3.20
CA LYS A 20 -15.39 29.09 -2.44
C LYS A 20 -14.45 28.35 -1.48
N GLY A 21 -14.96 27.36 -0.75
CA GLY A 21 -14.19 26.55 0.19
C GLY A 21 -13.05 25.78 -0.50
N VAL A 22 -13.33 25.12 -1.61
CA VAL A 22 -12.33 24.38 -2.38
C VAL A 22 -11.27 25.32 -2.98
N GLN A 23 -11.69 26.48 -3.52
CA GLN A 23 -10.75 27.49 -4.02
C GLN A 23 -9.83 28.02 -2.90
N MET A 24 -10.38 28.24 -1.71
CA MET A 24 -9.60 28.69 -0.54
C MET A 24 -8.55 27.64 -0.14
N ILE A 25 -8.92 26.37 -0.07
CA ILE A 25 -7.99 25.26 0.22
C ILE A 25 -6.86 25.24 -0.81
N GLN A 26 -7.21 25.27 -2.09
CA GLN A 26 -6.22 25.26 -3.17
C GLN A 26 -5.28 26.49 -3.12
N TYR A 27 -5.83 27.68 -2.84
CA TYR A 27 -5.05 28.91 -2.70
C TYR A 27 -4.10 28.83 -1.50
N GLN A 28 -4.60 28.47 -0.32
CA GLN A 28 -3.81 28.39 0.91
C GLN A 28 -2.63 27.41 0.75
N ILE A 29 -2.87 26.20 0.24
CA ILE A 29 -1.81 25.21 0.06
C ILE A 29 -0.73 25.71 -0.90
N ASN A 30 -1.10 26.37 -2.00
CA ASN A 30 -0.13 26.83 -3.00
C ASN A 30 0.57 28.14 -2.64
N THR A 31 0.08 28.89 -1.66
CA THR A 31 0.71 30.13 -1.19
C THR A 31 1.51 29.96 0.10
N LEU A 32 1.29 28.89 0.85
CA LEU A 32 2.08 28.55 2.03
C LEU A 32 3.48 28.12 1.63
N MET A 33 4.47 28.62 2.34
CA MET A 33 5.86 28.20 2.22
C MET A 33 6.38 27.76 3.59
N THR A 34 7.13 26.67 3.60
CA THR A 34 7.93 26.27 4.77
C THR A 34 9.10 27.24 4.95
N SER A 35 9.76 27.20 6.11
CA SER A 35 10.98 27.97 6.38
C SER A 35 12.09 27.74 5.35
N ASN A 36 12.08 26.61 4.65
CA ASN A 36 13.02 26.24 3.59
C ASN A 36 12.57 26.72 2.20
N GLY A 37 11.47 27.46 2.09
CA GLY A 37 10.93 27.93 0.82
C GLY A 37 10.24 26.86 -0.03
N GLN A 38 9.81 25.75 0.57
CA GLN A 38 9.07 24.69 -0.10
C GLN A 38 7.57 24.77 0.19
N THR A 39 6.75 24.41 -0.78
CA THR A 39 5.30 24.22 -0.58
C THR A 39 5.07 23.01 0.33
N PRO A 40 4.09 23.05 1.25
CA PRO A 40 3.75 21.92 2.08
C PRO A 40 3.39 20.67 1.24
N PHE A 41 4.00 19.55 1.59
CA PHE A 41 3.73 18.26 0.95
C PHE A 41 2.47 17.66 1.57
N CYS A 42 1.33 17.89 0.96
CA CYS A 42 0.04 17.41 1.47
C CYS A 42 -0.72 16.63 0.40
N SER A 43 -1.53 15.68 0.85
CA SER A 43 -2.40 14.87 0.00
C SER A 43 -3.85 14.99 0.49
N LEU A 44 -4.78 15.05 -0.47
CA LEU A 44 -6.20 14.86 -0.23
C LEU A 44 -6.56 13.45 -0.66
N PHE A 45 -7.07 12.68 0.27
CA PHE A 45 -7.54 11.31 0.06
C PHE A 45 -9.05 11.36 -0.17
N ILE A 46 -9.49 11.05 -1.39
CA ILE A 46 -10.89 11.12 -1.80
C ILE A 46 -11.43 9.69 -1.81
N TYR A 47 -12.18 9.36 -0.77
CA TYR A 47 -12.78 8.06 -0.57
C TYR A 47 -14.22 8.22 -0.08
N LEU A 48 -15.20 7.90 -0.92
CA LEU A 48 -16.61 8.18 -0.65
C LEU A 48 -17.17 7.38 0.51
N LYS A 49 -16.71 6.15 0.69
CA LYS A 49 -17.17 5.28 1.78
C LYS A 49 -16.65 5.67 3.18
N GLU A 50 -15.81 6.71 3.28
CA GLU A 50 -15.55 7.36 4.58
C GLU A 50 -16.81 7.96 5.19
N ALA A 51 -17.73 8.45 4.35
CA ALA A 51 -19.01 8.94 4.79
C ALA A 51 -20.06 7.80 4.83
N PRO A 52 -20.98 7.79 5.81
CA PRO A 52 -22.11 6.87 5.83
C PRO A 52 -22.90 6.92 4.52
N GLU A 53 -23.53 5.80 4.16
CA GLU A 53 -24.42 5.75 3.02
C GLU A 53 -25.59 6.74 3.19
N GLY A 54 -25.98 7.39 2.10
CA GLY A 54 -27.05 8.38 2.07
C GLY A 54 -26.52 9.80 1.86
N ARG A 55 -27.16 10.79 2.49
CA ARG A 55 -26.92 12.22 2.24
C ARG A 55 -25.45 12.64 2.48
N GLU A 56 -24.81 12.17 3.55
CA GLU A 56 -23.45 12.57 3.86
C GLU A 56 -22.47 12.13 2.77
N ARG A 57 -22.66 10.91 2.21
CA ARG A 57 -21.85 10.41 1.08
C ARG A 57 -22.12 11.20 -0.20
N ASP A 58 -23.39 11.56 -0.45
CA ASP A 58 -23.76 12.42 -1.58
C ASP A 58 -23.12 13.81 -1.46
N ASP A 59 -23.13 14.41 -0.26
CA ASP A 59 -22.50 15.70 0.01
C ASP A 59 -20.97 15.62 -0.17
N LEU A 60 -20.33 14.54 0.30
CA LEU A 60 -18.91 14.29 0.05
C LEU A 60 -18.59 14.16 -1.44
N ALA A 61 -19.46 13.50 -2.21
CA ALA A 61 -19.30 13.39 -3.66
C ALA A 61 -19.43 14.75 -4.38
N LEU A 62 -20.27 15.66 -3.89
CA LEU A 62 -20.34 17.04 -4.40
C LEU A 62 -19.04 17.80 -4.14
N VAL A 63 -18.48 17.72 -2.94
CA VAL A 63 -17.20 18.33 -2.59
C VAL A 63 -16.07 17.74 -3.46
N ALA A 64 -16.02 16.42 -3.63
CA ALA A 64 -15.05 15.74 -4.49
C ALA A 64 -15.17 16.19 -5.96
N SER A 65 -16.40 16.35 -6.46
CA SER A 65 -16.66 16.88 -7.80
C SER A 65 -16.07 18.27 -7.99
N GLU A 66 -16.26 19.15 -7.01
CA GLU A 66 -15.73 20.51 -7.09
C GLU A 66 -14.20 20.53 -6.97
N ILE A 67 -13.59 19.66 -6.16
CA ILE A 67 -12.13 19.48 -6.11
C ILE A 67 -11.59 19.16 -7.51
N PHE A 68 -12.20 18.22 -8.23
CA PHE A 68 -11.79 17.89 -9.60
C PHE A 68 -12.02 19.04 -10.57
N ARG A 69 -13.18 19.73 -10.53
CA ARG A 69 -13.45 20.90 -11.39
C ARG A 69 -12.43 22.02 -11.19
N GLN A 70 -12.12 22.36 -9.93
CA GLN A 70 -11.11 23.38 -9.64
C GLN A 70 -9.71 22.93 -10.07
N ARG A 71 -9.39 21.65 -9.94
CA ARG A 71 -8.13 21.09 -10.43
C ARG A 71 -8.07 21.12 -11.96
N ILE A 72 -9.13 20.80 -12.67
CA ILE A 72 -9.25 20.90 -14.14
C ILE A 72 -9.00 22.34 -14.58
N LYS A 73 -9.58 23.32 -13.90
CA LYS A 73 -9.35 24.74 -14.14
C LYS A 73 -7.88 25.13 -13.91
N GLY A 74 -7.27 24.64 -12.83
CA GLY A 74 -5.89 24.91 -12.47
C GLY A 74 -5.72 26.25 -11.78
N ILE A 75 -4.45 26.72 -11.74
CA ILE A 75 -4.06 28.03 -11.20
C ILE A 75 -3.36 28.86 -12.28
N LYS A 76 -3.49 30.18 -12.21
CA LYS A 76 -2.76 31.06 -13.12
C LYS A 76 -1.33 31.27 -12.60
N ASN A 77 -0.36 31.00 -13.46
CA ASN A 77 1.03 31.36 -13.18
C ASN A 77 1.28 32.88 -13.39
N LYS A 78 2.50 33.33 -13.09
CA LYS A 78 2.88 34.76 -13.25
C LYS A 78 2.73 35.29 -14.69
N LYS A 79 2.68 34.43 -15.70
CA LYS A 79 2.50 34.77 -17.12
C LYS A 79 1.04 34.69 -17.56
N GLY A 80 0.11 34.44 -16.63
CA GLY A 80 -1.32 34.35 -16.89
C GLY A 80 -1.81 33.02 -17.49
N ALA A 81 -0.91 32.05 -17.69
CA ALA A 81 -1.29 30.71 -18.17
C ALA A 81 -1.87 29.85 -17.03
N TRP A 82 -2.91 29.08 -17.35
CA TRP A 82 -3.49 28.13 -16.44
C TRP A 82 -2.65 26.85 -16.39
N VAL A 83 -2.09 26.53 -15.23
CA VAL A 83 -1.21 25.38 -15.01
C VAL A 83 -1.74 24.47 -13.91
N ALA A 84 -1.30 23.21 -13.92
CA ALA A 84 -1.62 22.27 -12.87
C ALA A 84 -0.85 22.62 -11.59
N PRO A 85 -1.52 22.81 -10.43
CA PRO A 85 -0.81 22.94 -9.15
C PRO A 85 -0.23 21.57 -8.75
N ALA A 86 0.98 21.59 -8.17
CA ALA A 86 1.63 20.37 -7.69
C ALA A 86 0.92 19.79 -6.44
N PHE A 87 0.38 20.66 -5.59
CA PHE A 87 -0.27 20.31 -4.32
C PHE A 87 -1.64 20.97 -4.15
N PRO A 88 -2.54 20.38 -3.35
CA PRO A 88 -2.43 19.06 -2.73
C PRO A 88 -2.37 17.94 -3.77
N LYS A 89 -1.63 16.87 -3.48
CA LYS A 89 -1.72 15.64 -4.25
C LYS A 89 -3.13 15.07 -4.08
N LEU A 90 -3.77 14.66 -5.18
CA LEU A 90 -5.10 14.06 -5.13
C LEU A 90 -4.97 12.55 -5.26
N LEU A 91 -5.54 11.83 -4.32
CA LEU A 91 -5.63 10.37 -4.30
C LEU A 91 -7.11 10.00 -4.38
N TYR A 92 -7.52 9.29 -5.41
CA TYR A 92 -8.90 8.89 -5.63
C TYR A 92 -9.05 7.39 -5.51
N VAL A 93 -9.90 6.95 -4.56
CA VAL A 93 -10.18 5.54 -4.35
C VAL A 93 -11.27 5.08 -5.29
N LEU A 94 -10.95 4.09 -6.11
CA LEU A 94 -11.91 3.34 -6.90
C LEU A 94 -12.51 2.26 -6.00
N ASP A 95 -13.83 2.27 -5.86
CA ASP A 95 -14.58 1.39 -4.98
C ASP A 95 -15.83 0.80 -5.69
N THR A 96 -16.59 -0.03 -4.99
CA THR A 96 -17.78 -0.71 -5.54
C THR A 96 -18.90 0.25 -5.96
N GLU A 97 -18.84 1.54 -5.61
CA GLU A 97 -19.87 2.52 -5.94
C GLU A 97 -19.46 3.51 -7.05
N ASN A 98 -18.21 3.40 -7.55
CA ASN A 98 -17.69 4.36 -8.53
C ASN A 98 -16.84 3.77 -9.66
N HIS A 99 -16.51 2.46 -9.65
CA HIS A 99 -15.50 1.87 -10.55
C HIS A 99 -15.99 1.59 -11.98
N ASP A 100 -17.30 1.51 -12.22
CA ASP A 100 -17.87 1.26 -13.54
C ASP A 100 -19.20 2.01 -13.78
N GLU A 101 -19.74 1.90 -15.01
CA GLU A 101 -20.93 2.59 -15.49
C GLU A 101 -22.23 2.21 -14.77
N THR A 102 -22.28 1.14 -14.04
CA THR A 102 -23.46 0.71 -13.26
C THR A 102 -23.51 1.36 -11.88
N CYS A 103 -22.38 1.96 -11.46
CA CYS A 103 -22.21 2.53 -10.13
C CYS A 103 -22.85 3.92 -10.00
N LYS A 104 -23.41 4.21 -8.82
CA LYS A 104 -24.06 5.48 -8.48
C LYS A 104 -23.16 6.69 -8.73
N TYR A 105 -21.89 6.60 -8.36
CA TYR A 105 -20.91 7.70 -8.45
C TYR A 105 -19.98 7.61 -9.65
N TRP A 106 -20.34 6.83 -10.68
CA TRP A 106 -19.56 6.74 -11.92
C TRP A 106 -19.28 8.10 -12.58
N TYR A 107 -20.21 9.05 -12.45
CA TYR A 107 -20.03 10.41 -12.96
C TYR A 107 -18.80 11.10 -12.36
N LEU A 108 -18.48 10.82 -11.09
CA LEU A 108 -17.28 11.34 -10.42
C LEU A 108 -16.01 10.72 -11.00
N THR A 109 -16.03 9.43 -11.33
CA THR A 109 -14.91 8.75 -11.98
C THR A 109 -14.67 9.27 -13.40
N LYS A 110 -15.73 9.58 -14.15
CA LYS A 110 -15.59 10.28 -15.45
C LYS A 110 -14.96 11.66 -15.29
N LEU A 111 -15.34 12.41 -14.28
CA LEU A 111 -14.74 13.71 -13.98
C LEU A 111 -13.27 13.59 -13.54
N ALA A 112 -12.93 12.54 -12.80
CA ALA A 112 -11.55 12.22 -12.45
C ALA A 112 -10.71 11.88 -13.69
N ALA A 113 -11.26 11.12 -14.66
CA ALA A 113 -10.60 10.81 -15.92
C ALA A 113 -10.36 12.08 -16.77
N GLU A 114 -11.32 13.00 -16.82
CA GLU A 114 -11.14 14.32 -17.45
C GLU A 114 -10.02 15.11 -16.76
N CYS A 115 -9.99 15.09 -15.44
CA CYS A 115 -8.94 15.73 -14.66
C CYS A 115 -7.56 15.13 -14.95
N THR A 116 -7.45 13.81 -15.04
CA THR A 116 -6.21 13.13 -15.44
C THR A 116 -5.76 13.53 -16.85
N ALA A 117 -6.69 13.55 -17.82
CA ALA A 117 -6.38 13.96 -19.19
C ALA A 117 -5.83 15.38 -19.27
N LYS A 118 -6.33 16.29 -18.44
CA LYS A 118 -6.00 17.73 -18.46
C LYS A 118 -4.93 18.14 -17.46
N ARG A 119 -4.71 17.38 -16.37
CA ARG A 119 -3.88 17.81 -15.25
C ARG A 119 -2.99 16.71 -14.64
N MET A 120 -3.01 15.50 -15.17
CA MET A 120 -2.18 14.38 -14.71
C MET A 120 -2.47 13.95 -13.24
N VAL A 121 -3.64 14.26 -12.73
CA VAL A 121 -4.15 13.90 -11.41
C VAL A 121 -5.66 13.65 -11.48
N PRO A 122 -6.25 12.87 -10.59
CA PRO A 122 -5.70 12.21 -9.39
C PRO A 122 -4.86 10.98 -9.70
N ASP A 123 -4.20 10.47 -8.65
CA ASP A 123 -3.70 9.10 -8.62
C ASP A 123 -4.82 8.17 -8.19
N TYR A 124 -4.76 6.91 -8.60
CA TYR A 124 -5.81 5.92 -8.40
C TYR A 124 -5.39 4.84 -7.43
N ILE A 125 -6.27 4.54 -6.49
CA ILE A 125 -6.11 3.47 -5.51
C ILE A 125 -7.29 2.53 -5.66
N SER A 126 -7.04 1.23 -5.80
CA SER A 126 -8.08 0.21 -5.79
C SER A 126 -8.47 -0.14 -4.37
N GLU A 127 -9.73 0.08 -4.00
CA GLU A 127 -10.29 -0.43 -2.75
C GLU A 127 -10.23 -1.96 -2.73
N LYS A 128 -10.60 -2.63 -3.82
CA LYS A 128 -10.60 -4.08 -3.95
C LYS A 128 -9.24 -4.67 -3.63
N ILE A 129 -8.18 -4.16 -4.28
CA ILE A 129 -6.81 -4.64 -4.07
C ILE A 129 -6.26 -4.16 -2.73
N MET A 130 -6.56 -2.92 -2.33
CA MET A 130 -6.17 -2.41 -1.02
C MET A 130 -6.77 -3.26 0.10
N ASN A 131 -8.01 -3.68 -0.04
CA ASN A 131 -8.65 -4.58 0.89
C ASN A 131 -7.97 -5.94 0.93
N SER A 132 -7.55 -6.51 -0.19
CA SER A 132 -6.83 -7.78 -0.22
C SER A 132 -5.44 -7.68 0.41
N TYR A 133 -4.71 -6.56 0.24
CA TYR A 133 -3.38 -6.35 0.82
C TYR A 133 -3.39 -5.74 2.23
N LYS A 134 -4.43 -5.01 2.56
CA LYS A 134 -4.68 -4.42 3.89
C LYS A 134 -5.80 -5.12 4.62
N GLU A 135 -6.11 -6.30 4.18
CA GLU A 135 -6.97 -7.20 4.88
C GLU A 135 -8.35 -6.59 5.16
N GLY A 136 -8.99 -6.05 4.13
CA GLY A 136 -10.30 -5.43 4.25
C GLY A 136 -10.30 -4.02 4.82
N ASN A 137 -9.11 -3.44 5.09
CA ASN A 137 -9.04 -2.09 5.65
C ASN A 137 -8.71 -1.04 4.62
N THR A 138 -9.70 -0.47 4.02
CA THR A 138 -9.65 0.96 3.77
C THR A 138 -9.72 1.70 5.10
N TYR A 139 -10.51 1.21 6.06
CA TYR A 139 -10.63 1.66 7.47
C TYR A 139 -11.36 0.65 8.38
N GLY A 140 -11.37 -0.63 8.12
CA GLY A 140 -12.09 -1.64 8.92
C GLY A 140 -11.54 -3.05 8.72
N CYS A 141 -11.84 -3.94 9.57
CA CYS A 141 -11.30 -5.29 9.66
C CYS A 141 -11.71 -6.22 8.50
N MET A 142 -11.05 -7.17 8.36
CA MET A 142 -10.57 -8.13 7.47
C MET A 142 -11.10 -9.49 7.61
N GLY A 143 -10.69 -10.42 6.72
CA GLY A 143 -10.99 -11.82 6.63
C GLY A 143 -11.66 -12.39 7.86
N ALA A 144 -12.96 -12.69 7.78
CA ALA A 144 -13.73 -13.11 8.92
C ALA A 144 -14.26 -14.53 8.71
N VAL A 145 -14.60 -15.20 9.80
CA VAL A 145 -15.21 -16.52 9.79
C VAL A 145 -16.70 -16.42 10.14
N HIS A 146 -17.44 -17.44 9.70
CA HIS A 146 -18.86 -17.55 9.98
C HIS A 146 -19.16 -17.60 11.48
N LYS A 147 -20.26 -17.00 11.89
CA LYS A 147 -20.72 -16.89 13.30
C LYS A 147 -20.73 -18.21 14.09
N ASP A 148 -20.95 -19.34 13.42
CA ASP A 148 -21.03 -20.67 14.04
C ASP A 148 -19.70 -21.42 14.05
N SER A 149 -18.60 -20.78 13.60
CA SER A 149 -17.25 -21.35 13.66
C SER A 149 -16.81 -21.53 15.10
N VAL A 150 -16.35 -22.74 15.43
CA VAL A 150 -15.98 -23.13 16.82
C VAL A 150 -14.56 -22.70 17.14
N VAL A 151 -14.41 -22.07 18.29
CA VAL A 151 -13.13 -21.61 18.86
C VAL A 151 -12.96 -22.05 20.30
N HIS A 152 -11.71 -22.21 20.74
CA HIS A 152 -11.34 -22.49 22.14
C HIS A 152 -10.73 -21.24 22.74
N TYR A 153 -11.26 -20.76 23.86
CA TYR A 153 -10.85 -19.49 24.46
C TYR A 153 -10.90 -19.51 25.99
N LYS A 154 -10.25 -18.54 26.62
CA LYS A 154 -10.30 -18.30 28.06
C LYS A 154 -10.69 -16.87 28.37
N ILE A 155 -11.45 -16.70 29.45
CA ILE A 155 -11.76 -15.38 30.03
C ILE A 155 -11.37 -15.46 31.50
N ASN A 156 -10.48 -14.60 31.95
CA ASN A 156 -9.96 -14.58 33.34
C ASN A 156 -9.47 -15.95 33.80
N GLY A 157 -8.80 -16.72 32.92
CA GLY A 157 -8.24 -18.05 33.18
C GLY A 157 -9.24 -19.21 33.11
N LYS A 158 -10.55 -18.95 33.01
CA LYS A 158 -11.57 -19.98 32.83
C LYS A 158 -11.73 -20.32 31.34
N GLN A 159 -11.59 -21.60 31.01
CA GLN A 159 -11.64 -22.10 29.63
C GLN A 159 -13.07 -22.37 29.14
N TYR A 160 -13.29 -22.11 27.88
CA TYR A 160 -14.56 -22.28 27.17
C TYR A 160 -14.32 -22.86 25.77
N VAL A 161 -15.33 -23.55 25.25
CA VAL A 161 -15.44 -23.95 23.85
C VAL A 161 -16.82 -23.47 23.37
N GLY A 162 -16.86 -22.86 22.21
CA GLY A 162 -18.12 -22.35 21.65
C GLY A 162 -17.92 -21.70 20.29
N THR A 163 -19.01 -21.25 19.69
CA THR A 163 -18.93 -20.51 18.45
C THR A 163 -18.27 -19.16 18.66
N ILE A 164 -17.66 -18.61 17.61
CA ILE A 164 -16.99 -17.31 17.69
C ILE A 164 -18.00 -16.20 18.06
N LYS A 165 -19.25 -16.29 17.61
CA LYS A 165 -20.35 -15.44 18.06
C LYS A 165 -20.58 -15.57 19.57
N ASN A 166 -20.61 -16.79 20.08
CA ASN A 166 -20.78 -17.02 21.52
C ASN A 166 -19.58 -16.51 22.32
N MET A 167 -18.37 -16.64 21.80
CA MET A 167 -17.18 -16.03 22.39
C MET A 167 -17.35 -14.52 22.49
N TYR A 168 -17.74 -13.86 21.39
CA TYR A 168 -17.95 -12.41 21.34
C TYR A 168 -18.95 -11.93 22.41
N GLU A 169 -20.14 -12.56 22.47
CA GLU A 169 -21.15 -12.22 23.46
C GLU A 169 -20.74 -12.57 24.91
N ASN A 170 -20.05 -13.69 25.11
CA ASN A 170 -19.57 -14.10 26.42
C ASN A 170 -18.49 -13.15 26.96
N VAL A 171 -17.58 -12.71 26.13
CA VAL A 171 -16.56 -11.70 26.47
C VAL A 171 -17.24 -10.39 26.87
N LYS A 172 -18.19 -9.89 26.09
CA LYS A 172 -18.94 -8.68 26.41
C LYS A 172 -19.62 -8.77 27.78
N ASN A 173 -20.38 -9.84 27.98
CA ASN A 173 -21.18 -10.02 29.20
C ASN A 173 -20.31 -10.23 30.43
N THR A 174 -19.27 -11.06 30.34
CA THR A 174 -18.39 -11.39 31.48
C THR A 174 -17.54 -10.19 31.90
N LEU A 175 -17.12 -9.37 30.95
CA LEU A 175 -16.24 -8.20 31.20
C LEU A 175 -17.04 -6.88 31.27
N SER A 176 -18.36 -6.94 31.13
CA SER A 176 -19.28 -5.78 31.13
C SER A 176 -18.86 -4.71 30.11
N ILE A 177 -18.47 -5.14 28.91
CA ILE A 177 -18.03 -4.26 27.84
C ILE A 177 -19.25 -3.75 27.07
N ASN A 178 -19.41 -2.44 27.00
CA ASN A 178 -20.39 -1.79 26.11
C ASN A 178 -19.73 -1.49 24.75
N GLU A 179 -20.31 -2.00 23.66
CA GLU A 179 -19.79 -1.80 22.29
C GLU A 179 -19.75 -0.31 21.90
N GLU A 180 -20.67 0.50 22.40
CA GLU A 180 -20.75 1.94 22.09
C GLU A 180 -19.64 2.75 22.76
N ASP A 181 -19.08 2.24 23.87
CA ASP A 181 -17.94 2.85 24.56
C ASP A 181 -16.58 2.46 23.92
N GLN A 182 -16.60 1.58 22.93
CA GLN A 182 -15.42 1.01 22.25
C GLN A 182 -15.13 1.70 20.91
N PHE A 183 -15.12 3.02 20.86
CA PHE A 183 -14.73 3.82 19.67
C PHE A 183 -15.41 3.45 18.35
N ASN A 184 -16.52 2.73 18.41
CA ASN A 184 -17.35 2.47 17.26
C ASN A 184 -18.08 3.74 16.85
N GLN A 185 -18.05 4.08 15.58
CA GLN A 185 -18.85 5.22 15.11
C GLN A 185 -20.33 4.97 15.39
N VAL A 186 -21.01 5.98 15.89
CA VAL A 186 -22.46 5.92 16.16
C VAL A 186 -23.17 5.58 14.84
N GLY A 187 -23.98 4.51 14.86
CA GLY A 187 -24.69 4.03 13.68
C GLY A 187 -23.90 3.07 12.78
N ASN A 188 -22.61 2.85 12.99
CA ASN A 188 -21.85 1.82 12.26
C ASN A 188 -22.26 0.42 12.77
N PRO A 189 -22.75 -0.49 11.89
CA PRO A 189 -23.11 -1.85 12.29
C PRO A 189 -21.87 -2.72 12.58
N ASN A 190 -20.71 -2.39 12.03
CA ASN A 190 -19.44 -3.05 12.37
C ASN A 190 -19.00 -2.62 13.76
N LYS A 191 -18.57 -3.59 14.58
CA LYS A 191 -18.18 -3.37 15.96
C LYS A 191 -16.83 -4.03 16.29
N ASP A 192 -15.97 -3.27 16.91
CA ASP A 192 -14.67 -3.72 17.40
C ASP A 192 -14.65 -3.70 18.93
N ILE A 193 -14.07 -4.72 19.54
CA ILE A 193 -13.83 -4.78 20.98
C ILE A 193 -12.32 -4.90 21.24
N ASN A 194 -11.73 -3.89 21.87
CA ASN A 194 -10.34 -3.90 22.29
C ASN A 194 -10.20 -4.70 23.61
N LEU A 195 -9.40 -5.74 23.56
CA LEU A 195 -9.18 -6.67 24.69
C LEU A 195 -7.78 -6.57 25.31
N LYS A 196 -6.94 -5.63 24.87
CA LYS A 196 -5.54 -5.51 25.36
C LYS A 196 -5.41 -5.39 26.86
N ASN A 197 -6.36 -4.75 27.52
CA ASN A 197 -6.39 -4.56 28.97
C ASN A 197 -7.18 -5.62 29.73
N TYR A 198 -7.70 -6.63 29.03
CA TYR A 198 -8.48 -7.72 29.62
C TYR A 198 -7.73 -9.04 29.52
N ASN A 199 -8.02 -9.97 30.39
CA ASN A 199 -7.44 -11.31 30.36
C ASN A 199 -8.32 -12.25 29.53
N VAL A 200 -8.22 -12.11 28.21
CA VAL A 200 -8.88 -12.97 27.23
C VAL A 200 -7.80 -13.64 26.38
N GLU A 201 -7.89 -14.95 26.25
CA GLU A 201 -6.96 -15.78 25.47
C GLU A 201 -7.74 -16.67 24.51
N ILE A 202 -7.16 -16.97 23.35
CA ILE A 202 -7.69 -17.92 22.37
C ILE A 202 -6.61 -18.96 22.05
N PHE A 203 -7.01 -20.16 21.68
CA PHE A 203 -6.05 -21.22 21.37
C PHE A 203 -5.37 -20.97 20.04
N ASP A 204 -4.04 -20.91 20.07
CA ASP A 204 -3.16 -20.78 18.91
C ASP A 204 -2.56 -22.14 18.60
N SER A 205 -2.85 -22.61 17.40
CA SER A 205 -2.40 -23.91 16.93
C SER A 205 -0.93 -23.91 16.47
N GLY A 206 -0.41 -22.77 16.03
CA GLY A 206 1.00 -22.63 15.65
C GLY A 206 1.92 -22.72 16.87
N GLU A 207 1.50 -22.13 18.00
CA GLU A 207 2.23 -22.13 19.26
C GLU A 207 1.83 -23.29 20.20
N ASP A 208 0.77 -24.03 19.86
CA ASP A 208 0.17 -25.12 20.67
C ASP A 208 -0.14 -24.69 22.12
N ARG A 209 -0.61 -23.46 22.29
CA ARG A 209 -0.97 -22.86 23.58
C ARG A 209 -2.08 -21.82 23.45
N PHE A 210 -2.66 -21.44 24.59
CA PHE A 210 -3.51 -20.25 24.62
C PHE A 210 -2.64 -18.98 24.56
N VAL A 211 -3.02 -18.07 23.68
CA VAL A 211 -2.36 -16.79 23.43
C VAL A 211 -3.33 -15.65 23.68
N LYS A 212 -2.81 -14.47 23.98
CA LYS A 212 -3.62 -13.31 24.26
C LYS A 212 -4.43 -12.88 23.03
N CYS A 213 -5.75 -12.75 23.23
CA CYS A 213 -6.64 -12.13 22.26
C CYS A 213 -6.63 -10.61 22.51
N GLU A 214 -6.16 -9.85 21.52
CA GLU A 214 -6.01 -8.41 21.64
C GLU A 214 -7.24 -7.63 21.17
N MET A 215 -8.01 -8.20 20.22
CA MET A 215 -9.21 -7.59 19.67
C MET A 215 -10.20 -8.64 19.17
N MET A 216 -11.47 -8.31 19.20
CA MET A 216 -12.53 -9.05 18.48
C MET A 216 -13.30 -8.11 17.59
N ASN A 217 -13.65 -8.58 16.40
CA ASN A 217 -14.34 -7.82 15.39
C ASN A 217 -15.65 -8.52 15.02
N LYS A 218 -16.68 -7.71 14.76
CA LYS A 218 -17.97 -8.13 14.25
C LYS A 218 -18.31 -7.26 13.05
N ASN A 219 -18.40 -7.85 11.86
CA ASN A 219 -18.56 -7.17 10.60
C ASN A 219 -19.85 -7.56 9.90
N VAL A 220 -20.45 -6.64 9.14
CA VAL A 220 -21.63 -6.92 8.31
C VAL A 220 -21.23 -7.89 7.21
N ALA A 221 -21.92 -9.04 7.17
CA ALA A 221 -21.60 -10.13 6.27
C ALA A 221 -21.84 -9.79 4.79
N SER A 222 -22.80 -8.94 4.46
CA SER A 222 -23.12 -8.55 3.08
C SER A 222 -21.96 -7.88 2.32
N ASN A 223 -20.91 -7.45 3.03
CA ASN A 223 -19.71 -6.87 2.43
C ASN A 223 -18.74 -7.93 1.88
N PHE A 224 -19.00 -9.21 2.10
CA PHE A 224 -18.08 -10.30 1.79
C PHE A 224 -18.78 -11.40 0.99
N LYS A 225 -18.00 -12.15 0.21
CA LYS A 225 -18.41 -13.45 -0.30
C LYS A 225 -18.08 -14.51 0.74
N LEU A 226 -18.96 -15.47 0.94
CA LEU A 226 -18.75 -16.59 1.85
C LEU A 226 -18.46 -17.87 1.08
N PHE A 227 -17.45 -18.61 1.53
CA PHE A 227 -17.05 -19.90 0.98
C PHE A 227 -17.09 -20.96 2.07
N LYS A 228 -17.61 -22.13 1.72
CA LYS A 228 -17.48 -23.34 2.53
C LYS A 228 -16.33 -24.16 1.96
N ILE A 229 -15.30 -24.34 2.77
CA ILE A 229 -14.10 -25.11 2.44
C ILE A 229 -14.21 -26.43 3.17
N THR A 230 -14.02 -27.53 2.46
CA THR A 230 -13.91 -28.88 3.02
C THR A 230 -12.50 -29.39 2.82
N ILE A 231 -11.90 -29.88 3.88
CA ILE A 231 -10.56 -30.47 3.88
C ILE A 231 -10.63 -31.91 4.41
N ASP A 232 -9.74 -32.75 3.91
CA ASP A 232 -9.51 -34.09 4.43
C ASP A 232 -8.24 -34.11 5.28
N CYS A 233 -8.41 -34.41 6.59
CA CYS A 233 -7.33 -34.59 7.53
C CYS A 233 -7.24 -36.06 7.93
N ASP A 234 -6.39 -36.83 7.24
CA ASP A 234 -6.18 -38.28 7.48
C ASP A 234 -7.49 -39.11 7.46
N GLY A 235 -8.39 -38.82 6.51
CA GLY A 235 -9.67 -39.50 6.38
C GLY A 235 -10.81 -38.90 7.23
N VAL A 236 -10.58 -37.78 7.90
CA VAL A 236 -11.59 -37.02 8.64
C VAL A 236 -11.88 -35.72 7.90
N GLU A 237 -13.12 -35.58 7.43
CA GLU A 237 -13.56 -34.33 6.82
C GLU A 237 -13.75 -33.23 7.87
N LYS A 238 -13.17 -32.05 7.61
CA LYS A 238 -13.40 -30.83 8.39
C LYS A 238 -13.88 -29.73 7.47
N THR A 239 -14.73 -28.85 8.00
CA THR A 239 -15.30 -27.76 7.21
C THR A 239 -15.14 -26.42 7.93
N LEU A 240 -14.84 -25.40 7.15
CA LEU A 240 -14.84 -24.02 7.59
C LEU A 240 -15.70 -23.19 6.63
N ILE A 241 -16.49 -22.26 7.15
CA ILE A 241 -17.13 -21.22 6.37
C ILE A 241 -16.44 -19.91 6.72
N ALA A 242 -15.88 -19.27 5.72
CA ALA A 242 -15.12 -18.03 5.89
C ALA A 242 -15.36 -17.08 4.71
N THR A 243 -15.00 -15.81 4.92
CA THR A 243 -15.03 -14.81 3.85
C THR A 243 -13.96 -15.09 2.80
N ASN A 244 -14.16 -14.57 1.59
CA ASN A 244 -13.24 -14.78 0.45
C ASN A 244 -11.79 -14.39 0.76
N ASP A 245 -11.59 -13.39 1.58
CA ASP A 245 -10.29 -12.82 1.97
C ASP A 245 -9.72 -13.41 3.28
N HIS A 246 -10.38 -14.42 3.89
CA HIS A 246 -9.89 -15.03 5.13
C HIS A 246 -8.63 -15.86 4.90
N PRO A 247 -7.55 -15.60 5.66
CA PRO A 247 -6.27 -16.29 5.48
C PRO A 247 -6.20 -17.61 6.25
N LEU A 248 -5.72 -18.64 5.59
CA LEU A 248 -5.52 -20.00 6.13
C LEU A 248 -4.05 -20.39 6.06
N MET A 249 -3.57 -21.11 7.06
CA MET A 249 -2.18 -21.54 7.12
C MET A 249 -1.92 -22.73 6.20
N SER A 250 -0.93 -22.60 5.32
CA SER A 250 -0.52 -23.58 4.32
C SER A 250 0.98 -23.88 4.43
N PRO A 251 1.45 -25.11 4.09
CA PRO A 251 2.86 -25.36 3.97
C PRO A 251 3.42 -24.69 2.71
N VAL A 252 4.47 -23.87 2.88
CA VAL A 252 5.17 -23.27 1.73
C VAL A 252 5.84 -24.34 0.89
N LEU A 253 5.51 -24.37 -0.40
CA LEU A 253 6.41 -24.93 -1.41
C LEU A 253 7.55 -23.94 -1.59
N ARG A 254 8.62 -24.04 -0.78
CA ARG A 254 9.78 -23.17 -0.95
C ARG A 254 10.50 -23.45 -2.25
N PRO A 255 10.94 -22.37 -2.97
CA PRO A 255 12.00 -22.51 -3.95
C PRO A 255 13.23 -23.17 -3.30
N GLN A 256 14.03 -23.90 -4.06
CA GLN A 256 15.20 -24.69 -3.63
C GLN A 256 16.32 -23.87 -2.96
N TYR A 257 16.09 -22.62 -2.60
CA TYR A 257 17.04 -21.69 -2.00
C TYR A 257 16.84 -21.63 -0.49
N ILE A 258 17.69 -22.35 0.23
CA ILE A 258 17.77 -22.29 1.70
C ILE A 258 18.28 -20.89 2.09
N ILE A 259 17.41 -20.08 2.70
CA ILE A 259 17.81 -18.82 3.34
C ILE A 259 18.39 -19.18 4.71
N PRO A 260 19.70 -18.99 4.94
CA PRO A 260 20.29 -19.29 6.23
C PRO A 260 19.72 -18.35 7.31
N ASN A 261 19.28 -18.90 8.44
CA ASN A 261 18.86 -18.20 9.64
C ASN A 261 17.41 -17.70 9.74
N LEU A 262 16.48 -18.10 8.87
CA LEU A 262 15.06 -17.89 9.14
C LEU A 262 14.53 -18.96 10.11
N LYS A 263 14.07 -18.51 11.30
CA LYS A 263 13.50 -19.37 12.34
C LYS A 263 12.09 -19.89 12.05
N TYR A 264 11.45 -19.43 10.97
CA TYR A 264 10.13 -19.89 10.58
C TYR A 264 10.25 -20.94 9.48
N GLU A 265 10.28 -22.19 9.93
CA GLU A 265 10.15 -23.33 9.05
C GLU A 265 8.68 -23.47 8.64
N ASN A 266 8.38 -23.18 7.36
CA ASN A 266 7.28 -23.78 6.61
C ASN A 266 5.84 -23.28 6.83
N GLU A 267 5.59 -21.96 6.95
CA GLU A 267 4.22 -21.46 6.97
C GLU A 267 4.02 -20.37 5.91
N ASP A 268 3.11 -20.60 4.98
CA ASP A 268 2.57 -19.58 4.08
C ASP A 268 1.07 -19.40 4.37
N VAL A 269 0.52 -18.32 3.89
CA VAL A 269 -0.89 -17.99 4.06
C VAL A 269 -1.55 -18.02 2.68
N LEU A 270 -2.59 -18.83 2.53
CA LEU A 270 -3.46 -18.81 1.36
C LEU A 270 -4.80 -18.17 1.73
N HIS A 271 -5.24 -17.19 0.95
CA HIS A 271 -6.58 -16.65 1.11
C HIS A 271 -7.62 -17.59 0.55
N VAL A 272 -8.81 -17.58 1.12
CA VAL A 272 -9.90 -18.48 0.73
C VAL A 272 -10.25 -18.36 -0.76
N GLU A 273 -10.19 -17.16 -1.32
CA GLU A 273 -10.46 -16.92 -2.75
C GLU A 273 -9.37 -17.46 -3.69
N ASP A 274 -8.16 -17.69 -3.18
CA ASP A 274 -7.02 -18.21 -3.94
C ASP A 274 -6.86 -19.73 -3.82
N LEU A 275 -7.72 -20.39 -3.02
CA LEU A 275 -7.66 -21.84 -2.81
C LEU A 275 -8.13 -22.64 -4.01
N GLU A 276 -7.39 -23.69 -4.32
CA GLU A 276 -7.76 -24.72 -5.32
C GLU A 276 -7.96 -26.10 -4.66
N ILE A 277 -8.76 -26.95 -5.31
CA ILE A 277 -8.90 -28.36 -4.88
C ILE A 277 -7.55 -29.05 -5.03
N GLY A 278 -7.06 -29.64 -3.95
CA GLY A 278 -5.74 -30.27 -3.88
C GLY A 278 -4.72 -29.49 -3.05
N ASP A 279 -4.98 -28.21 -2.76
CA ASP A 279 -4.12 -27.42 -1.89
C ASP A 279 -3.99 -28.03 -0.50
N LYS A 280 -2.87 -27.72 0.16
CA LYS A 280 -2.55 -28.23 1.47
C LYS A 280 -2.75 -27.15 2.53
N LEU A 281 -3.48 -27.49 3.58
CA LEU A 281 -3.71 -26.63 4.74
C LEU A 281 -3.32 -27.35 6.03
N TYR A 282 -2.87 -26.59 7.02
CA TYR A 282 -2.67 -27.14 8.36
C TYR A 282 -4.00 -27.26 9.11
N ALA A 283 -4.22 -28.40 9.76
CA ALA A 283 -5.36 -28.64 10.64
C ALA A 283 -4.92 -29.50 11.84
N SER A 284 -5.76 -29.60 12.86
CA SER A 284 -5.55 -30.50 14.01
C SER A 284 -6.14 -31.88 13.73
N ARG A 285 -5.45 -32.95 14.10
CA ARG A 285 -5.96 -34.34 14.01
C ARG A 285 -7.16 -34.61 14.90
N TYR A 286 -7.25 -33.94 16.05
CA TYR A 286 -8.25 -34.23 17.05
C TYR A 286 -9.34 -33.16 17.06
N VAL A 287 -10.59 -33.61 17.07
CA VAL A 287 -11.76 -32.76 17.28
C VAL A 287 -12.05 -32.75 18.79
N SER A 288 -11.88 -31.63 19.46
CA SER A 288 -12.30 -31.47 20.84
C SER A 288 -13.61 -30.67 20.90
N THR A 289 -14.67 -31.34 21.37
CA THR A 289 -15.99 -30.73 21.55
C THR A 289 -16.25 -30.28 22.99
N SER A 290 -15.30 -30.45 23.92
CA SER A 290 -15.45 -30.10 25.33
C SER A 290 -14.35 -29.19 25.82
N ALA A 291 -14.68 -28.26 26.73
CA ALA A 291 -13.72 -27.33 27.33
C ALA A 291 -12.59 -28.02 28.12
N GLU A 292 -12.83 -29.27 28.58
CA GLU A 292 -11.84 -30.06 29.35
C GLU A 292 -10.89 -30.86 28.47
N GLY A 293 -11.15 -30.93 27.15
CA GLY A 293 -10.41 -31.78 26.23
C GLY A 293 -9.19 -31.14 25.54
N LEU A 294 -9.00 -29.82 25.65
CA LEU A 294 -7.86 -29.12 25.04
C LEU A 294 -6.84 -28.77 26.11
N LEU A 295 -5.84 -29.61 26.24
CA LEU A 295 -4.64 -29.31 27.02
C LEU A 295 -3.56 -28.78 26.08
N ALA A 296 -2.72 -27.84 26.54
CA ALA A 296 -1.50 -27.46 25.82
C ALA A 296 -0.68 -28.73 25.47
N GLY A 297 -0.27 -28.88 24.24
CA GLY A 297 0.40 -30.10 23.73
C GLY A 297 -0.52 -31.11 23.06
N CYS A 298 -1.81 -30.83 22.89
CA CYS A 298 -2.77 -31.77 22.28
C CYS A 298 -3.13 -31.48 20.82
N ALA A 299 -2.82 -30.30 20.27
CA ALA A 299 -3.01 -30.03 18.85
C ALA A 299 -1.87 -30.69 18.06
N THR A 300 -2.07 -31.90 17.59
CA THR A 300 -1.13 -32.54 16.67
C THR A 300 -1.42 -32.01 15.26
N PRO A 301 -0.57 -31.14 14.68
CA PRO A 301 -0.77 -30.64 13.33
C PRO A 301 -0.82 -31.78 12.32
N CYS A 302 -1.77 -31.76 11.42
CA CYS A 302 -1.80 -32.62 10.24
C CYS A 302 -1.85 -31.78 8.97
N LEU A 303 -1.25 -32.30 7.92
CA LEU A 303 -1.32 -31.70 6.61
C LEU A 303 -2.57 -32.23 5.91
N SER A 304 -3.56 -31.35 5.78
CA SER A 304 -4.86 -31.69 5.18
C SER A 304 -4.91 -31.29 3.73
N THR A 305 -5.80 -31.90 2.96
CA THR A 305 -5.99 -31.59 1.54
C THR A 305 -7.34 -30.93 1.34
N VAL A 306 -7.38 -29.82 0.62
CA VAL A 306 -8.65 -29.19 0.19
C VAL A 306 -9.35 -30.11 -0.79
N THR A 307 -10.54 -30.58 -0.42
CA THR A 307 -11.32 -31.55 -1.23
C THR A 307 -12.52 -30.90 -1.90
N LYS A 308 -13.04 -29.78 -1.35
CA LYS A 308 -14.19 -29.09 -1.90
C LYS A 308 -14.19 -27.61 -1.51
N ILE A 309 -14.60 -26.75 -2.44
CA ILE A 309 -14.81 -25.31 -2.23
C ILE A 309 -16.18 -24.96 -2.83
N GLU A 310 -17.04 -24.33 -2.04
CA GLU A 310 -18.40 -23.94 -2.44
C GLU A 310 -18.64 -22.49 -2.08
N GLU A 311 -18.94 -21.62 -3.05
CA GLU A 311 -19.43 -20.27 -2.79
C GLU A 311 -20.86 -20.36 -2.26
N LEU A 312 -21.15 -19.74 -1.13
CA LEU A 312 -22.45 -19.74 -0.49
C LEU A 312 -23.22 -18.45 -0.79
N THR A 313 -24.56 -18.54 -0.88
CA THR A 313 -25.40 -17.34 -0.80
C THR A 313 -25.24 -16.74 0.58
N ASN A 314 -24.88 -15.45 0.64
CA ASN A 314 -24.63 -14.78 1.90
C ASN A 314 -25.92 -14.17 2.47
N ASP A 315 -26.66 -14.96 3.25
CA ASP A 315 -27.88 -14.55 3.95
C ASP A 315 -27.60 -14.19 5.43
N GLU A 316 -26.32 -14.06 5.80
CA GLU A 316 -25.90 -13.80 7.17
C GLU A 316 -25.87 -12.30 7.51
N ASP A 317 -26.22 -11.96 8.75
CA ASP A 317 -26.17 -10.57 9.23
C ASP A 317 -24.70 -10.16 9.52
N PHE A 318 -23.92 -11.04 10.18
CA PHE A 318 -22.58 -10.74 10.65
C PHE A 318 -21.61 -11.90 10.54
N VAL A 319 -20.35 -11.56 10.31
CA VAL A 319 -19.15 -12.41 10.39
C VAL A 319 -18.21 -11.89 11.47
N TYR A 320 -17.30 -12.72 11.97
CA TYR A 320 -16.46 -12.42 13.14
C TYR A 320 -14.99 -12.71 12.87
N ASP A 321 -14.10 -11.95 13.50
CA ASP A 321 -12.68 -12.19 13.51
C ASP A 321 -12.07 -11.86 14.89
N VAL A 322 -10.83 -12.32 15.10
CA VAL A 322 -10.04 -12.03 16.30
C VAL A 322 -8.63 -11.61 15.93
N THR A 323 -8.03 -10.72 16.73
CA THR A 323 -6.62 -10.40 16.63
C THR A 323 -5.89 -10.97 17.84
N THR A 324 -4.82 -11.71 17.62
CA THR A 324 -4.00 -12.33 18.68
C THR A 324 -2.59 -11.75 18.70
N GLU A 325 -1.88 -11.93 19.81
CA GLU A 325 -0.48 -11.49 19.96
C GLU A 325 0.49 -12.20 19.01
N THR A 326 0.16 -13.42 18.57
CA THR A 326 0.99 -14.25 17.69
C THR A 326 0.65 -14.11 16.19
N GLY A 327 -0.55 -13.67 15.89
CA GLY A 327 -1.03 -13.61 14.51
C GLY A 327 -1.80 -14.85 14.07
N HIS A 328 -1.98 -15.85 14.95
CA HIS A 328 -2.62 -17.11 14.62
C HIS A 328 -3.72 -17.48 15.61
N PHE A 329 -4.68 -18.30 15.17
CA PHE A 329 -5.66 -18.95 16.04
C PHE A 329 -6.24 -20.20 15.36
N MET A 330 -6.90 -21.05 16.14
CA MET A 330 -7.55 -22.25 15.64
C MET A 330 -9.06 -22.05 15.56
N VAL A 331 -9.64 -22.35 14.40
CA VAL A 331 -11.08 -22.28 14.16
C VAL A 331 -11.56 -23.53 13.41
N ASN A 332 -12.59 -24.21 13.91
CA ASN A 332 -13.09 -25.49 13.39
C ASN A 332 -11.95 -26.53 13.20
N ASP A 333 -10.97 -26.53 14.10
CA ASP A 333 -9.75 -27.35 14.03
C ASP A 333 -8.87 -27.11 12.80
N ILE A 334 -9.08 -26.00 12.08
CA ILE A 334 -8.25 -25.54 10.97
C ILE A 334 -7.39 -24.37 11.44
N PHE A 335 -6.13 -24.35 11.03
CA PHE A 335 -5.17 -23.32 11.44
C PHE A 335 -5.40 -22.07 10.60
N SER A 336 -5.76 -21.00 11.25
CA SER A 336 -6.07 -19.70 10.66
C SER A 336 -5.06 -18.65 11.10
N HIS A 337 -4.72 -17.76 10.18
CA HIS A 337 -3.95 -16.58 10.46
C HIS A 337 -4.90 -15.44 10.76
N ASN A 338 -4.66 -14.68 11.84
CA ASN A 338 -5.34 -13.41 11.98
C ASN A 338 -4.61 -12.36 11.15
N CYS A 339 -5.39 -11.52 10.57
CA CYS A 339 -4.91 -10.51 9.69
C CYS A 339 -4.14 -9.41 10.42
N ARG A 340 -2.88 -9.11 10.01
CA ARG A 340 -2.09 -7.96 10.47
C ARG A 340 -2.05 -6.88 9.40
N ALA A 341 -2.75 -5.78 9.64
CA ALA A 341 -2.80 -4.63 8.74
C ALA A 341 -1.44 -3.97 8.51
N PHE A 342 -1.15 -3.58 7.27
CA PHE A 342 0.11 -3.01 6.81
C PHE A 342 0.39 -1.54 7.18
N LEU A 343 -0.51 -0.76 7.51
CA LEU A 343 -0.38 0.39 8.37
C LEU A 343 -1.30 0.07 9.53
N SER A 344 -0.77 -0.70 10.47
CA SER A 344 -1.52 -1.00 11.67
C SER A 344 -2.18 0.28 12.14
N VAL A 345 -3.48 0.23 12.34
CA VAL A 345 -4.20 1.32 12.97
C VAL A 345 -3.40 1.69 14.21
N TRP A 346 -2.79 2.87 14.22
CA TRP A 346 -2.21 3.34 15.47
C TRP A 346 -3.37 3.68 16.39
N ARG A 347 -3.37 3.08 17.57
CA ARG A 347 -4.31 3.42 18.62
C ARG A 347 -3.58 4.24 19.66
N ASP A 348 -4.16 5.37 20.01
CA ASP A 348 -3.65 6.20 21.09
C ASP A 348 -3.54 5.36 22.37
N PRO A 349 -2.35 5.22 22.97
CA PRO A 349 -2.15 4.35 24.12
C PRO A 349 -2.93 4.78 25.35
N ASP A 350 -3.31 6.06 25.45
CA ASP A 350 -4.01 6.60 26.62
C ASP A 350 -5.54 6.48 26.46
N THR A 351 -6.04 6.67 25.23
CA THR A 351 -7.48 6.70 24.94
C THR A 351 -7.98 5.48 24.19
N GLY A 352 -7.10 4.69 23.59
CA GLY A 352 -7.44 3.56 22.72
C GLY A 352 -8.05 3.96 21.36
N ILE A 353 -8.19 5.28 21.08
CA ILE A 353 -8.82 5.78 19.86
C ILE A 353 -7.97 5.44 18.63
N PRO A 354 -8.54 4.77 17.61
CA PRO A 354 -7.82 4.49 16.38
C PRO A 354 -7.60 5.78 15.58
N LYS A 355 -6.40 5.95 15.03
CA LYS A 355 -6.05 7.07 14.18
C LYS A 355 -5.60 6.57 12.82
N PHE A 356 -6.35 6.90 11.80
CA PHE A 356 -6.10 6.51 10.40
C PHE A 356 -5.39 7.61 9.61
N TYR A 357 -5.55 8.87 9.99
CA TYR A 357 -5.02 10.07 9.34
C TYR A 357 -4.00 10.79 10.23
N GLY A 358 -3.31 11.77 9.67
CA GLY A 358 -2.32 12.55 10.39
C GLY A 358 -1.13 11.72 10.86
N ARG A 359 -0.81 10.65 10.13
CA ARG A 359 0.39 9.81 10.30
C ARG A 359 1.44 10.23 9.29
N TYR A 360 2.68 9.87 9.54
CA TYR A 360 3.78 10.32 8.70
C TYR A 360 4.89 9.26 8.61
N ASN A 361 5.65 9.33 7.53
CA ASN A 361 6.91 8.63 7.39
C ASN A 361 8.02 9.54 7.92
N LYS A 362 8.72 9.09 8.97
CA LYS A 362 9.75 9.89 9.64
C LYS A 362 11.09 9.85 8.91
N GLN A 363 11.33 8.83 8.08
CA GLN A 363 12.58 8.67 7.33
C GLN A 363 12.52 7.51 6.35
N VAL A 364 13.45 7.55 5.38
CA VAL A 364 13.74 6.44 4.45
C VAL A 364 15.24 6.15 4.45
N CYS A 365 15.61 4.87 4.42
CA CYS A 365 16.96 4.41 4.12
C CYS A 365 16.88 3.44 2.94
N THR A 366 17.56 3.76 1.82
CA THR A 366 17.40 3.04 0.56
C THR A 366 18.59 2.13 0.28
N VAL A 367 18.30 0.86 -0.02
CA VAL A 367 19.28 -0.15 -0.43
C VAL A 367 19.43 -0.13 -1.95
N ASN A 368 20.70 -0.11 -2.40
CA ASN A 368 21.06 -0.25 -3.79
C ASN A 368 21.22 -1.74 -4.14
N LEU A 369 20.13 -2.40 -4.53
CA LEU A 369 20.12 -3.82 -4.86
C LEU A 369 21.10 -4.18 -5.99
N PRO A 370 21.24 -3.39 -7.08
CA PRO A 370 22.24 -3.65 -8.11
C PRO A 370 23.67 -3.78 -7.61
N ASP A 371 24.06 -3.04 -6.55
CA ASP A 371 25.39 -3.14 -5.96
C ASP A 371 25.66 -4.51 -5.36
N VAL A 372 24.64 -5.10 -4.73
CA VAL A 372 24.71 -6.48 -4.22
C VAL A 372 24.91 -7.45 -5.37
N ALA A 373 24.05 -7.38 -6.39
CA ALA A 373 24.09 -8.27 -7.54
C ALA A 373 25.39 -8.15 -8.35
N LEU A 374 25.88 -6.93 -8.59
CA LEU A 374 27.12 -6.70 -9.32
C LEU A 374 28.34 -7.21 -8.55
N THR A 375 28.36 -7.07 -7.23
CA THR A 375 29.44 -7.65 -6.41
C THR A 375 29.50 -9.17 -6.58
N ILE A 376 28.36 -9.85 -6.68
CA ILE A 376 28.31 -11.29 -6.97
C ILE A 376 28.70 -11.57 -8.41
N ARG A 377 28.22 -10.76 -9.37
CA ARG A 377 28.58 -10.89 -10.79
C ARG A 377 30.09 -10.78 -10.99
N ASP A 378 30.75 -9.78 -10.42
CA ASP A 378 32.18 -9.56 -10.55
C ASP A 378 33.00 -10.78 -10.10
N LYS A 379 32.48 -11.57 -9.16
CA LYS A 379 33.19 -12.71 -8.60
C LYS A 379 32.87 -14.03 -9.32
N TYR A 380 31.64 -14.23 -9.70
CA TYR A 380 31.14 -15.55 -10.13
C TYR A 380 30.74 -15.64 -11.60
N TYR A 381 30.41 -14.50 -12.25
CA TYR A 381 29.83 -14.53 -13.58
C TYR A 381 30.81 -14.98 -14.65
N LYS A 382 30.37 -15.90 -15.47
CA LYS A 382 30.96 -16.29 -16.74
C LYS A 382 29.95 -16.00 -17.83
N ASP A 383 30.45 -15.61 -19.01
CA ASP A 383 29.60 -15.13 -20.10
C ASP A 383 28.44 -16.08 -20.41
N GLY A 384 27.20 -15.55 -20.34
CA GLY A 384 25.97 -16.27 -20.54
C GLY A 384 25.51 -17.19 -19.37
N GLU A 385 26.18 -17.16 -18.21
CA GLU A 385 25.79 -17.96 -17.05
C GLU A 385 24.64 -17.31 -16.26
N ASN A 386 23.58 -18.09 -15.99
CA ASN A 386 22.54 -17.68 -15.04
C ASN A 386 22.99 -18.00 -13.61
N LEU A 387 23.36 -16.94 -12.86
CA LEU A 387 23.90 -17.07 -11.51
C LEU A 387 22.88 -17.59 -10.49
N LEU A 388 21.57 -17.56 -10.78
CA LEU A 388 20.55 -18.16 -9.90
C LEU A 388 20.75 -19.68 -9.76
N ASN A 389 21.40 -20.31 -10.73
CA ASN A 389 21.72 -21.74 -10.69
C ASN A 389 23.03 -22.03 -9.93
N ASN A 390 23.80 -21.00 -9.54
CA ASN A 390 25.06 -21.14 -8.82
C ASN A 390 24.84 -21.02 -7.31
N LYS A 391 24.83 -22.15 -6.61
CA LYS A 391 24.55 -22.21 -5.18
C LYS A 391 25.46 -21.35 -4.31
N GLU A 392 26.76 -21.28 -4.61
CA GLU A 392 27.71 -20.48 -3.83
C GLU A 392 27.51 -18.99 -4.09
N ALA A 393 27.24 -18.60 -5.34
CA ALA A 393 26.88 -17.22 -5.70
C ALA A 393 25.62 -16.77 -4.98
N MET A 394 24.58 -17.61 -4.95
CA MET A 394 23.32 -17.26 -4.29
C MET A 394 23.45 -17.22 -2.77
N LYS A 395 24.21 -18.12 -2.17
CA LYS A 395 24.52 -18.07 -0.74
C LYS A 395 25.22 -16.75 -0.35
N GLU A 396 26.17 -16.33 -1.15
CA GLU A 396 26.87 -15.05 -0.92
C GLU A 396 25.99 -13.84 -1.21
N PHE A 397 25.10 -13.90 -2.20
CA PHE A 397 24.11 -12.86 -2.49
C PHE A 397 23.22 -12.59 -1.26
N TRP A 398 22.59 -13.62 -0.70
CA TRP A 398 21.71 -13.47 0.45
C TRP A 398 22.47 -12.97 1.68
N LYS A 399 23.67 -13.47 1.91
CA LYS A 399 24.52 -12.99 3.01
C LYS A 399 24.84 -11.50 2.86
N LEU A 400 25.25 -11.08 1.67
CA LEU A 400 25.61 -9.68 1.42
C LEU A 400 24.37 -8.78 1.49
N LEU A 401 23.21 -9.24 1.00
CA LEU A 401 21.96 -8.53 1.13
C LEU A 401 21.61 -8.32 2.63
N ASP A 402 21.69 -9.38 3.44
CA ASP A 402 21.42 -9.29 4.88
C ASP A 402 22.35 -8.29 5.58
N GLU A 403 23.66 -8.31 5.26
CA GLU A 403 24.61 -7.34 5.79
C GLU A 403 24.22 -5.89 5.44
N ARG A 404 23.70 -5.63 4.23
CA ARG A 404 23.22 -4.30 3.80
C ARG A 404 21.94 -3.91 4.53
N LEU A 405 21.01 -4.85 4.75
CA LEU A 405 19.79 -4.63 5.48
C LEU A 405 20.05 -4.28 6.95
N GLU A 406 20.97 -5.02 7.61
CA GLU A 406 21.38 -4.72 8.99
C GLU A 406 22.07 -3.35 9.11
N MET A 407 22.85 -2.94 8.10
CA MET A 407 23.42 -1.60 8.06
C MET A 407 22.31 -0.53 7.92
N ALA A 408 21.32 -0.75 7.05
CA ALA A 408 20.17 0.13 6.89
C ALA A 408 19.38 0.25 8.20
N HIS A 409 19.13 -0.86 8.90
CA HIS A 409 18.48 -0.88 10.21
C HIS A 409 19.19 0.01 11.23
N LYS A 410 20.52 -0.15 11.35
CA LYS A 410 21.34 0.69 12.23
C LYS A 410 21.24 2.17 11.89
N VAL A 411 21.26 2.52 10.61
CA VAL A 411 21.09 3.92 10.16
C VAL A 411 19.72 4.45 10.56
N LEU A 412 18.65 3.66 10.38
CA LEU A 412 17.30 4.04 10.79
C LEU A 412 17.23 4.28 12.30
N LEU A 413 17.81 3.39 13.11
CA LEU A 413 17.86 3.55 14.58
C LEU A 413 18.61 4.81 15.02
N VAL A 414 19.77 5.10 14.43
CA VAL A 414 20.54 6.31 14.75
C VAL A 414 19.71 7.56 14.47
N ARG A 415 19.02 7.63 13.33
CA ARG A 415 18.17 8.76 12.98
C ARG A 415 16.96 8.90 13.91
N ILE A 416 16.33 7.79 14.32
CA ILE A 416 15.23 7.82 15.29
C ILE A 416 15.71 8.36 16.62
N ASN A 417 16.86 7.90 17.10
CA ASN A 417 17.45 8.37 18.35
C ASN A 417 17.79 9.88 18.30
N TYR A 418 18.16 10.38 17.12
CA TYR A 418 18.41 11.82 16.92
C TYR A 418 17.12 12.66 17.00
N LEU A 419 15.96 12.08 16.65
CA LEU A 419 14.66 12.75 16.73
C LEU A 419 14.09 12.80 18.16
N LYS A 420 14.51 11.92 19.05
CA LYS A 420 14.02 11.89 20.43
C LYS A 420 14.33 13.19 21.15
N GLY A 421 13.39 13.65 21.96
CA GLY A 421 13.48 14.92 22.69
C GLY A 421 13.19 16.17 21.84
N THR A 422 12.91 16.04 20.54
CA THR A 422 12.52 17.17 19.71
C THR A 422 11.21 17.78 20.21
N LYS A 423 11.21 19.10 20.43
CA LYS A 423 10.04 19.84 20.90
C LYS A 423 9.06 20.15 19.76
N SER A 424 7.77 20.12 20.06
CA SER A 424 6.71 20.51 19.12
C SER A 424 6.86 21.93 18.57
N ASP A 425 7.54 22.80 19.32
CA ASP A 425 7.82 24.20 18.96
C ASP A 425 8.76 24.34 17.76
N VAL A 426 9.50 23.30 17.39
CA VAL A 426 10.38 23.31 16.19
C VAL A 426 9.59 23.49 14.90
N ALA A 427 8.38 22.94 14.83
CA ALA A 427 7.47 23.08 13.70
C ALA A 427 6.01 23.11 14.18
N PRO A 428 5.52 24.23 14.73
CA PRO A 428 4.21 24.31 15.34
C PRO A 428 3.06 23.96 14.40
N ILE A 429 3.12 24.39 13.13
CA ILE A 429 2.10 24.07 12.12
C ILE A 429 1.96 22.56 11.94
N LEU A 430 3.06 21.82 11.96
CA LEU A 430 3.07 20.39 11.82
C LEU A 430 2.57 19.66 13.08
N TRP A 431 3.16 20.03 14.24
CA TRP A 431 3.01 19.28 15.47
C TRP A 431 1.86 19.74 16.37
N GLN A 432 1.56 21.04 16.38
CA GLN A 432 0.58 21.63 17.32
C GLN A 432 -0.77 21.90 16.66
N TYR A 433 -0.80 22.40 15.41
CA TYR A 433 -2.01 22.87 14.74
C TYR A 433 -2.46 21.98 13.58
N GLY A 434 -1.57 21.13 13.04
CA GLY A 434 -1.87 20.25 11.94
C GLY A 434 -2.64 18.99 12.33
N ALA A 435 -2.83 18.09 11.38
CA ALA A 435 -3.48 16.79 11.59
C ALA A 435 -2.62 15.80 12.38
N ILE A 436 -1.29 16.02 12.45
CA ILE A 436 -0.36 15.13 13.15
C ILE A 436 -0.34 15.49 14.63
N ALA A 437 -0.69 14.53 15.48
CA ALA A 437 -0.55 14.49 16.93
C ALA A 437 -1.19 15.62 17.76
N ARG A 438 -1.31 16.85 17.25
CA ARG A 438 -1.80 18.06 17.97
C ARG A 438 -1.22 18.19 19.38
N LEU A 439 0.13 18.20 19.44
CA LEU A 439 0.89 18.32 20.67
C LEU A 439 0.74 19.71 21.29
N LYS A 440 0.90 19.79 22.60
CA LYS A 440 0.96 21.08 23.30
C LYS A 440 2.31 21.76 23.04
N PRO A 441 2.39 23.11 23.13
CA PRO A 441 3.67 23.81 23.13
C PRO A 441 4.63 23.24 24.18
N GLY A 442 5.89 23.02 23.80
CA GLY A 442 6.92 22.45 24.67
C GLY A 442 6.86 20.92 24.85
N GLU A 443 5.82 20.24 24.41
CA GLU A 443 5.72 18.78 24.44
C GLU A 443 6.71 18.15 23.42
N THR A 444 7.28 16.99 23.75
CA THR A 444 8.16 16.28 22.79
C THR A 444 7.37 15.43 21.80
N ILE A 445 7.96 15.17 20.63
CA ILE A 445 7.35 14.31 19.60
C ILE A 445 7.51 12.83 19.88
N ASP A 446 8.14 12.43 20.98
CA ASP A 446 8.60 11.07 21.27
C ASP A 446 7.49 10.02 21.16
N LYS A 447 6.27 10.35 21.64
CA LYS A 447 5.12 9.46 21.54
C LYS A 447 4.70 9.14 20.09
N THR A 448 5.13 9.96 19.13
CA THR A 448 4.84 9.72 17.71
C THR A 448 5.91 8.89 17.01
N LEU A 449 7.04 8.63 17.65
CA LEU A 449 8.18 7.93 17.06
C LEU A 449 8.07 6.40 17.15
N SER A 450 7.23 5.87 18.03
CA SER A 450 7.12 4.44 18.31
C SER A 450 5.67 3.94 18.23
N GLY A 451 5.48 2.63 18.45
CA GLY A 451 4.16 2.00 18.48
C GLY A 451 3.39 2.04 17.15
N GLY A 452 4.07 2.25 16.03
CA GLY A 452 3.44 2.31 14.71
C GLY A 452 2.75 3.63 14.36
N TYR A 453 2.85 4.69 15.21
CA TYR A 453 2.30 6.01 14.89
C TYR A 453 2.91 6.60 13.62
N SER A 454 4.21 6.48 13.47
CA SER A 454 4.96 6.87 12.27
C SER A 454 5.76 5.68 11.73
N THR A 455 6.07 5.71 10.44
CA THR A 455 6.87 4.67 9.79
C THR A 455 8.35 5.08 9.68
N ALA A 456 9.25 4.10 9.78
CA ALA A 456 10.64 4.18 9.39
C ALA A 456 10.83 3.26 8.18
N SER A 457 11.01 3.82 6.99
CA SER A 457 10.94 3.06 5.77
C SER A 457 12.29 2.53 5.33
N LEU A 458 12.33 1.25 4.97
CA LEU A 458 13.38 0.63 4.18
C LEU A 458 13.01 0.77 2.71
N GLY A 459 13.75 1.58 1.95
CA GLY A 459 13.59 1.71 0.51
C GLY A 459 14.53 0.79 -0.26
N PHE A 460 14.24 0.56 -1.54
CA PHE A 460 15.13 -0.13 -2.46
C PHE A 460 14.97 0.38 -3.89
N VAL A 461 16.01 0.19 -4.69
CA VAL A 461 16.01 0.52 -6.12
C VAL A 461 16.63 -0.60 -6.92
N GLY A 462 16.29 -0.66 -8.21
CA GLY A 462 17.02 -1.44 -9.20
C GLY A 462 16.77 -2.94 -9.16
N LEU A 463 15.57 -3.38 -8.87
CA LEU A 463 15.24 -4.81 -8.96
C LEU A 463 15.46 -5.33 -10.39
N TRP A 464 15.13 -4.53 -11.40
CA TRP A 464 15.39 -4.85 -12.80
C TRP A 464 16.87 -5.04 -13.08
N GLU A 465 17.72 -4.07 -12.69
CA GLU A 465 19.18 -4.14 -12.84
C GLU A 465 19.79 -5.29 -12.05
N THR A 466 19.21 -5.63 -10.91
CA THR A 466 19.64 -6.76 -10.09
C THR A 466 19.53 -8.06 -10.86
N LEU A 467 18.35 -8.34 -11.45
CA LEU A 467 18.14 -9.56 -12.24
C LEU A 467 18.94 -9.53 -13.54
N MET A 468 19.04 -8.38 -14.22
CA MET A 468 19.94 -8.21 -15.36
C MET A 468 21.39 -8.54 -15.02
N ALA A 469 21.88 -8.14 -13.85
CA ALA A 469 23.23 -8.43 -13.41
C ALA A 469 23.44 -9.94 -13.11
N LEU A 470 22.44 -10.62 -12.60
CA LEU A 470 22.52 -12.03 -12.21
C LEU A 470 22.23 -13.00 -13.37
N THR A 471 21.39 -12.63 -14.33
CA THR A 471 20.82 -13.56 -15.32
C THR A 471 20.85 -13.06 -16.76
N ASP A 472 21.23 -11.82 -17.00
CA ASP A 472 21.11 -11.10 -18.28
C ASP A 472 19.64 -10.99 -18.78
N LYS A 473 18.64 -11.25 -17.91
CA LYS A 473 17.20 -11.13 -18.17
C LYS A 473 16.53 -10.24 -17.12
N PRO A 474 15.42 -9.55 -17.46
CA PRO A 474 14.70 -8.69 -16.52
C PRO A 474 14.02 -9.50 -15.41
N HIS A 475 13.60 -8.81 -14.34
CA HIS A 475 12.79 -9.39 -13.25
C HIS A 475 11.38 -9.79 -13.71
N THR A 476 10.89 -9.21 -14.81
CA THR A 476 9.60 -9.51 -15.45
C THR A 476 9.63 -10.76 -16.34
N ASP A 477 10.81 -11.35 -16.59
CA ASP A 477 10.93 -12.64 -17.24
C ASP A 477 10.33 -13.71 -16.31
N PRO A 478 9.46 -14.62 -16.83
CA PRO A 478 8.83 -15.66 -16.01
C PRO A 478 9.82 -16.53 -15.21
N GLU A 479 11.04 -16.76 -15.75
CA GLU A 479 12.08 -17.54 -15.06
C GLU A 479 12.67 -16.80 -13.85
N ASN A 480 12.57 -15.46 -13.82
CA ASN A 480 13.14 -14.62 -12.79
C ASN A 480 12.12 -14.08 -11.77
N MET A 481 10.83 -14.12 -12.11
CA MET A 481 9.76 -13.49 -11.32
C MET A 481 9.74 -13.99 -9.87
N GLU A 482 9.82 -15.30 -9.70
CA GLU A 482 9.80 -15.93 -8.36
C GLU A 482 10.98 -15.49 -7.50
N PHE A 483 12.19 -15.46 -8.07
CA PHE A 483 13.37 -14.98 -7.36
C PHE A 483 13.26 -13.49 -7.04
N ALA A 484 12.81 -12.67 -7.99
CA ALA A 484 12.60 -11.24 -7.79
C ALA A 484 11.61 -10.97 -6.64
N GLU A 485 10.49 -11.71 -6.61
CA GLU A 485 9.52 -11.60 -5.53
C GLU A 485 10.10 -12.06 -4.19
N SER A 486 10.91 -13.14 -4.17
CA SER A 486 11.56 -13.60 -2.94
C SER A 486 12.52 -12.55 -2.34
N VAL A 487 13.22 -11.77 -3.17
CA VAL A 487 14.08 -10.67 -2.71
C VAL A 487 13.26 -9.58 -2.03
N VAL A 488 12.14 -9.17 -2.64
CA VAL A 488 11.29 -8.10 -2.09
C VAL A 488 10.60 -8.59 -0.82
N ARG A 489 10.08 -9.81 -0.80
CA ARG A 489 9.48 -10.44 0.38
C ARG A 489 10.48 -10.52 1.54
N TYR A 490 11.70 -10.96 1.29
CA TYR A 490 12.74 -11.05 2.32
C TYR A 490 13.01 -9.69 2.99
N MET A 491 13.11 -8.62 2.19
CA MET A 491 13.29 -7.27 2.75
C MET A 491 12.10 -6.84 3.63
N LYS A 492 10.89 -7.21 3.24
CA LYS A 492 9.67 -6.95 4.05
C LYS A 492 9.70 -7.73 5.36
N GLU A 493 10.04 -9.02 5.31
CA GLU A 493 10.18 -9.88 6.49
C GLU A 493 11.20 -9.33 7.49
N ARG A 494 12.35 -8.83 7.00
CA ARG A 494 13.35 -8.16 7.86
C ARG A 494 12.78 -6.94 8.58
N CYS A 495 11.97 -6.12 7.90
CA CYS A 495 11.27 -5.00 8.55
C CYS A 495 10.34 -5.49 9.67
N ASP A 496 9.61 -6.57 9.45
CA ASP A 496 8.71 -7.15 10.45
C ASP A 496 9.48 -7.70 11.66
N GLU A 497 10.62 -8.35 11.43
CA GLU A 497 11.50 -8.82 12.49
C GLU A 497 12.04 -7.68 13.35
N TRP A 498 12.48 -6.57 12.74
CA TRP A 498 12.96 -5.40 13.48
C TRP A 498 11.87 -4.80 14.39
N ASN A 499 10.60 -4.82 13.96
CA ASN A 499 9.48 -4.35 14.79
C ASN A 499 9.20 -5.25 16.00
N LYS A 500 9.67 -6.51 15.98
CA LYS A 500 9.53 -7.45 17.10
C LYS A 500 10.65 -7.34 18.14
N ILE A 501 11.73 -6.60 17.85
CA ILE A 501 12.81 -6.38 18.79
C ILE A 501 12.30 -5.54 19.98
N PRO A 502 12.43 -6.01 21.24
CA PRO A 502 11.95 -5.27 22.40
C PRO A 502 12.55 -3.86 22.46
N GLY A 503 11.68 -2.85 22.56
CA GLY A 503 12.09 -1.44 22.60
C GLY A 503 12.36 -0.79 21.25
N GLU A 504 12.24 -1.52 20.14
CA GLU A 504 12.51 -1.04 18.79
C GLU A 504 11.26 -1.03 17.86
N ASN A 505 10.05 -1.10 18.39
CA ASN A 505 8.84 -0.96 17.59
C ASN A 505 8.66 0.47 17.07
N TYR A 506 9.42 0.80 16.03
CA TYR A 506 9.40 2.12 15.39
C TYR A 506 8.62 2.15 14.07
N GLY A 507 7.87 1.10 13.73
CA GLY A 507 7.10 1.02 12.50
C GLY A 507 7.99 0.86 11.27
N PHE A 508 8.97 -0.03 11.32
CA PHE A 508 9.77 -0.40 10.16
C PHE A 508 8.91 -1.01 9.08
N SER A 509 9.05 -0.53 7.85
CA SER A 509 8.18 -0.95 6.75
C SER A 509 8.90 -0.82 5.41
N LEU A 510 8.64 -1.74 4.48
CA LEU A 510 9.26 -1.72 3.17
C LEU A 510 8.59 -0.70 2.25
N TYR A 511 9.40 0.10 1.54
CA TYR A 511 9.00 1.21 0.70
C TYR A 511 9.34 0.95 -0.77
N GLY A 512 8.34 0.74 -1.60
CA GLY A 512 8.44 0.44 -3.04
C GLY A 512 8.10 1.64 -3.92
N THR A 513 8.41 2.85 -3.50
CA THR A 513 8.15 4.06 -4.26
C THR A 513 9.42 4.64 -4.88
N PRO A 514 9.27 5.58 -5.82
CA PRO A 514 10.41 6.14 -6.52
C PRO A 514 11.29 6.98 -5.63
N GLU A 515 12.57 6.82 -5.88
CA GLU A 515 13.65 7.52 -5.22
C GLU A 515 14.19 8.61 -6.15
N GLU A 516 13.93 9.84 -5.86
CA GLU A 516 14.21 10.99 -6.71
C GLU A 516 15.67 11.11 -7.24
N SER A 517 16.51 11.83 -6.50
CA SER A 517 17.92 12.03 -6.89
C SER A 517 18.82 10.85 -6.55
N THR A 518 18.33 9.91 -5.73
CA THR A 518 19.07 8.72 -5.28
C THR A 518 19.39 7.80 -6.44
N THR A 519 18.47 7.62 -7.40
CA THR A 519 18.69 6.78 -8.59
C THR A 519 19.86 7.24 -9.43
N TYR A 520 20.05 8.55 -9.59
CA TYR A 520 21.20 9.14 -10.29
C TYR A 520 22.51 8.96 -9.53
N LYS A 521 22.49 9.21 -8.20
CA LYS A 521 23.69 9.03 -7.36
C LYS A 521 24.12 7.56 -7.36
N PHE A 522 23.19 6.63 -7.27
CA PHE A 522 23.49 5.21 -7.29
C PHE A 522 24.03 4.75 -8.65
N ALA A 523 23.47 5.22 -9.77
CA ALA A 523 24.02 4.92 -11.09
C ALA A 523 25.49 5.33 -11.23
N LYS A 524 25.84 6.52 -10.75
CA LYS A 524 27.24 6.98 -10.72
C LYS A 524 28.14 6.12 -9.83
N ALA A 525 27.66 5.76 -8.64
CA ALA A 525 28.40 4.93 -7.70
C ALA A 525 28.64 3.51 -8.27
N LEU A 526 27.60 2.90 -8.87
CA LEU A 526 27.73 1.60 -9.52
C LEU A 526 28.76 1.62 -10.66
N ARG A 527 28.70 2.63 -11.52
CA ARG A 527 29.63 2.79 -12.62
C ARG A 527 31.09 2.98 -12.14
N SER A 528 31.26 3.73 -11.06
CA SER A 528 32.58 3.93 -10.43
C SER A 528 33.16 2.65 -9.82
N ARG A 529 32.29 1.77 -9.25
CA ARG A 529 32.74 0.55 -8.57
C ARG A 529 32.93 -0.64 -9.49
N HIS A 530 31.97 -0.83 -10.42
CA HIS A 530 31.85 -2.05 -11.24
C HIS A 530 32.16 -1.81 -12.72
N GLY A 531 32.50 -0.54 -13.12
CA GLY A 531 32.64 -0.19 -14.51
C GLY A 531 31.33 -0.16 -15.28
N ILE A 532 31.43 -0.30 -16.62
CA ILE A 532 30.27 -0.32 -17.49
C ILE A 532 29.82 -1.77 -17.73
N VAL A 533 28.66 -2.10 -17.21
CA VAL A 533 27.96 -3.37 -17.43
C VAL A 533 26.72 -3.07 -18.27
N LYS A 534 26.62 -3.70 -19.45
CA LYS A 534 25.54 -3.49 -20.41
C LYS A 534 24.19 -3.69 -19.75
N ASN A 535 23.25 -2.79 -20.04
CA ASN A 535 21.89 -2.76 -19.48
C ASN A 535 21.80 -2.52 -17.96
N VAL A 536 22.92 -2.46 -17.22
CA VAL A 536 22.92 -2.27 -15.76
C VAL A 536 23.51 -0.91 -15.39
N THR A 537 24.76 -0.62 -15.78
CA THR A 537 25.46 0.62 -15.39
C THR A 537 25.72 1.58 -16.56
N ASP A 538 25.24 1.28 -17.73
CA ASP A 538 25.45 2.06 -18.97
C ASP A 538 24.47 3.23 -19.15
N LYS A 539 23.64 3.52 -18.15
CA LYS A 539 22.67 4.62 -18.11
C LYS A 539 22.84 5.50 -16.88
N ASP A 540 22.34 6.73 -16.92
CA ASP A 540 22.56 7.74 -15.86
C ASP A 540 21.54 7.65 -14.71
N TYR A 541 20.77 6.58 -14.64
CA TYR A 541 19.81 6.31 -13.57
C TYR A 541 19.75 4.80 -13.29
N VAL A 542 19.31 4.44 -12.10
CA VAL A 542 18.85 3.10 -11.72
C VAL A 542 17.32 3.14 -11.70
N LEU A 543 16.66 2.08 -12.13
CA LEU A 543 15.20 2.02 -12.08
C LEU A 543 14.70 2.05 -10.64
N ASN A 544 13.55 2.67 -10.45
CA ASN A 544 12.94 2.73 -9.13
C ASN A 544 12.43 1.35 -8.73
N SER A 545 12.64 1.00 -7.48
CA SER A 545 12.15 -0.21 -6.82
C SER A 545 11.97 -1.43 -7.76
N TYR A 546 10.72 -1.83 -8.01
CA TYR A 546 10.32 -3.00 -8.82
C TYR A 546 9.83 -2.61 -10.22
N HIS A 547 9.97 -1.36 -10.65
CA HIS A 547 9.37 -0.92 -11.91
C HIS A 547 9.95 -1.63 -13.13
N THR A 548 9.08 -1.90 -14.11
CA THR A 548 9.43 -2.33 -15.44
C THR A 548 10.34 -1.30 -16.11
N ASN A 549 11.29 -1.74 -16.93
CA ASN A 549 12.22 -0.82 -17.58
C ASN A 549 11.48 0.21 -18.44
N VAL A 550 11.82 1.47 -18.26
CA VAL A 550 11.17 2.60 -18.95
C VAL A 550 11.30 2.56 -20.49
N LYS A 551 12.28 1.80 -21.01
CA LYS A 551 12.47 1.55 -22.45
C LYS A 551 11.70 0.35 -22.98
N GLU A 552 11.07 -0.42 -22.12
CA GLU A 552 10.40 -1.65 -22.50
C GLU A 552 9.03 -1.35 -23.08
N HIS A 553 8.80 -1.81 -24.31
CA HIS A 553 7.51 -1.63 -25.01
C HIS A 553 6.52 -2.68 -24.51
N VAL A 554 5.79 -2.33 -23.48
CA VAL A 554 4.68 -3.10 -22.92
C VAL A 554 3.43 -2.25 -22.87
N ASP A 555 2.27 -2.86 -23.02
CA ASP A 555 0.99 -2.15 -22.82
C ASP A 555 0.74 -1.87 -21.31
N ALA A 556 -0.21 -0.97 -21.06
CA ALA A 556 -0.53 -0.53 -19.71
C ALA A 556 -0.98 -1.69 -18.79
N PHE A 557 -1.74 -2.63 -19.32
CA PHE A 557 -2.30 -3.74 -18.55
C PHE A 557 -1.21 -4.74 -18.15
N THR A 558 -0.36 -5.13 -19.11
CA THR A 558 0.81 -6.00 -18.86
C THR A 558 1.74 -5.38 -17.83
N LYS A 559 2.04 -4.07 -17.96
CA LYS A 559 2.90 -3.37 -16.99
C LYS A 559 2.29 -3.37 -15.59
N LEU A 560 1.01 -3.04 -15.46
CA LEU A 560 0.32 -3.04 -14.16
C LEU A 560 0.29 -4.42 -13.54
N SER A 561 0.04 -5.49 -14.32
CA SER A 561 0.07 -6.86 -13.85
C SER A 561 1.45 -7.26 -13.32
N ASN A 562 2.52 -6.98 -14.06
CA ASN A 562 3.89 -7.31 -13.65
C ASN A 562 4.28 -6.61 -12.34
N GLU A 563 3.90 -5.34 -12.17
CA GLU A 563 4.26 -4.54 -11.01
C GLU A 563 3.38 -4.83 -9.79
N ALA A 564 2.13 -5.26 -10.01
CA ALA A 564 1.20 -5.62 -8.93
C ALA A 564 1.72 -6.73 -8.03
N HIS A 565 2.47 -7.69 -8.58
CA HIS A 565 3.11 -8.77 -7.80
C HIS A 565 3.98 -8.25 -6.64
N PHE A 566 4.57 -7.08 -6.77
CA PHE A 566 5.48 -6.50 -5.77
C PHE A 566 4.78 -5.54 -4.82
N GLN A 567 3.64 -4.96 -5.23
CA GLN A 567 2.94 -3.96 -4.42
C GLN A 567 2.45 -4.55 -3.08
N LYS A 568 2.07 -5.81 -3.05
CA LYS A 568 1.63 -6.50 -1.83
C LYS A 568 2.69 -6.55 -0.72
N TRP A 569 3.97 -6.53 -1.08
CA TRP A 569 5.10 -6.58 -0.15
C TRP A 569 5.58 -5.21 0.31
N THR A 570 5.25 -4.14 -0.40
CA THR A 570 5.77 -2.78 -0.17
C THR A 570 4.80 -1.93 0.66
N ASN A 571 4.64 -2.30 1.91
CA ASN A 571 3.62 -1.79 2.82
C ASN A 571 3.82 -0.32 3.29
N ALA A 572 5.02 0.24 3.20
CA ALA A 572 5.24 1.68 3.47
C ALA A 572 4.82 2.58 2.31
N GLY A 573 4.57 2.01 1.14
CA GLY A 573 4.09 2.68 -0.05
C GLY A 573 4.48 1.94 -1.31
N ALA A 574 3.58 1.95 -2.28
CA ALA A 574 3.75 1.37 -3.60
C ALA A 574 3.17 2.33 -4.64
N ILE A 575 3.77 2.36 -5.81
CA ILE A 575 3.31 3.22 -6.91
C ILE A 575 3.70 2.57 -8.23
N SER A 576 2.79 2.54 -9.17
CA SER A 576 3.08 2.19 -10.56
C SER A 576 2.74 3.35 -11.47
N TYR A 577 3.47 3.53 -12.57
CA TYR A 577 3.17 4.59 -13.53
C TYR A 577 2.85 4.03 -14.90
N ILE A 578 1.87 4.65 -15.55
CA ILE A 578 1.53 4.41 -16.94
C ILE A 578 1.83 5.68 -17.73
N GLU A 579 2.76 5.62 -18.67
CA GLU A 579 3.04 6.70 -19.61
C GLU A 579 2.01 6.68 -20.72
N MET A 580 1.18 7.72 -20.78
CA MET A 580 0.10 7.85 -21.73
C MET A 580 0.35 9.01 -22.71
N PRO A 581 -0.14 8.93 -23.96
CA PRO A 581 -0.17 10.09 -24.85
C PRO A 581 -1.13 11.16 -24.34
N ASN A 582 -1.27 12.26 -25.05
CA ASN A 582 -2.32 13.22 -24.77
C ASN A 582 -3.69 12.60 -25.06
N LEU A 583 -4.50 12.41 -24.02
CA LEU A 583 -5.81 11.75 -24.07
C LEU A 583 -6.99 12.71 -23.81
N ILE A 584 -6.81 14.01 -23.99
CA ILE A 584 -7.89 15.00 -23.77
C ILE A 584 -9.14 14.65 -24.61
N ASN A 585 -8.95 14.12 -25.82
CA ASN A 585 -10.03 13.72 -26.72
C ASN A 585 -10.38 12.22 -26.68
N ASN A 586 -9.75 11.43 -25.80
CA ASN A 586 -10.01 9.99 -25.65
C ASN A 586 -9.95 9.59 -24.16
N GLN A 587 -10.93 10.04 -23.40
CA GLN A 587 -11.01 9.72 -21.96
C GLN A 587 -11.40 8.26 -21.70
N GLU A 588 -12.04 7.60 -22.68
CA GLU A 588 -12.42 6.18 -22.56
C GLU A 588 -11.19 5.27 -22.35
N ALA A 589 -10.05 5.62 -22.98
CA ALA A 589 -8.80 4.91 -22.72
C ALA A 589 -8.36 5.02 -21.25
N ILE A 590 -8.51 6.20 -20.64
CA ILE A 590 -8.22 6.40 -19.21
C ILE A 590 -9.17 5.57 -18.35
N LEU A 591 -10.48 5.62 -18.64
CA LEU A 591 -11.50 4.85 -17.91
C LEU A 591 -11.24 3.34 -17.99
N SER A 592 -10.78 2.83 -19.13
CA SER A 592 -10.42 1.42 -19.30
C SER A 592 -9.24 1.02 -18.39
N VAL A 593 -8.20 1.88 -18.31
CA VAL A 593 -7.07 1.64 -17.40
C VAL A 593 -7.50 1.76 -15.94
N MET A 594 -8.39 2.69 -15.60
CA MET A 594 -8.92 2.82 -14.23
C MET A 594 -9.69 1.57 -13.78
N LYS A 595 -10.54 1.01 -14.67
CA LYS A 595 -11.22 -0.28 -14.39
C LYS A 595 -10.22 -1.39 -14.14
N TYR A 596 -9.15 -1.44 -14.93
CA TYR A 596 -8.09 -2.43 -14.73
C TYR A 596 -7.32 -2.23 -13.41
N ILE A 597 -7.03 -0.98 -13.04
CA ILE A 597 -6.43 -0.66 -11.74
C ILE A 597 -7.32 -1.18 -10.61
N TYR A 598 -8.63 -0.93 -10.67
CA TYR A 598 -9.58 -1.41 -9.66
C TYR A 598 -9.49 -2.93 -9.46
N GLU A 599 -9.35 -3.70 -10.55
CA GLU A 599 -9.35 -5.16 -10.52
C GLU A 599 -7.99 -5.78 -10.13
N HIS A 600 -6.86 -5.13 -10.48
CA HIS A 600 -5.55 -5.81 -10.50
C HIS A 600 -4.39 -5.05 -9.85
N CYS A 601 -4.51 -3.78 -9.54
CA CYS A 601 -3.38 -2.97 -9.08
C CYS A 601 -3.77 -2.09 -7.89
N TRP A 602 -2.99 -2.15 -6.82
CA TRP A 602 -3.30 -1.38 -5.63
C TRP A 602 -3.26 0.13 -5.85
N TYR A 603 -2.15 0.63 -6.45
CA TYR A 603 -1.91 2.06 -6.59
C TYR A 603 -1.19 2.37 -7.90
N ALA A 604 -1.78 3.21 -8.72
CA ALA A 604 -1.19 3.63 -9.98
C ALA A 604 -1.43 5.12 -10.29
N GLU A 605 -0.49 5.67 -11.04
CA GLU A 605 -0.51 7.03 -11.58
C GLU A 605 -0.54 6.99 -13.12
N LEU A 606 -1.32 7.88 -13.71
CA LEU A 606 -1.41 7.99 -15.16
C LEU A 606 -0.73 9.29 -15.61
N ASN A 607 0.36 9.15 -16.36
CA ASN A 607 1.19 10.26 -16.83
C ASN A 607 0.78 10.68 -18.24
N SER A 608 -0.13 11.64 -18.35
CA SER A 608 -0.47 12.31 -19.62
C SER A 608 0.51 13.45 -19.94
N LYS A 609 0.53 13.95 -21.17
CA LYS A 609 1.44 15.03 -21.60
C LYS A 609 0.64 16.32 -21.77
N ILE A 610 0.87 17.28 -20.88
CA ILE A 610 0.06 18.52 -20.72
C ILE A 610 0.93 19.77 -20.59
N ASP A 611 1.92 19.92 -21.44
CA ASP A 611 2.86 21.04 -21.41
C ASP A 611 2.31 22.29 -22.10
N ASN A 612 2.90 23.45 -21.81
CA ASN A 612 2.54 24.72 -22.41
C ASN A 612 3.77 25.50 -22.84
N CYS A 613 3.77 26.01 -24.06
CA CYS A 613 4.73 26.98 -24.54
C CYS A 613 4.13 28.39 -24.46
N HIS A 614 4.71 29.28 -23.66
CA HIS A 614 4.19 30.63 -23.45
C HIS A 614 4.50 31.55 -24.63
N LYS A 615 5.47 31.19 -25.47
CA LYS A 615 5.85 31.97 -26.64
C LYS A 615 4.83 31.90 -27.80
N CYS A 616 4.27 30.72 -28.05
CA CYS A 616 3.34 30.52 -29.17
C CYS A 616 1.95 30.04 -28.74
N GLY A 617 1.70 29.82 -27.43
CA GLY A 617 0.43 29.34 -26.91
C GLY A 617 0.18 27.82 -27.12
N PHE A 618 1.19 27.05 -27.56
CA PHE A 618 1.06 25.61 -27.71
C PHE A 618 0.70 24.95 -26.40
N SER A 619 -0.27 24.03 -26.44
CA SER A 619 -0.65 23.16 -25.33
C SER A 619 -0.66 21.72 -25.81
N GLY A 620 0.14 20.86 -25.16
CA GLY A 620 0.32 19.47 -25.56
C GLY A 620 1.66 18.93 -25.08
N GLU A 621 2.22 17.94 -25.77
CA GLU A 621 3.52 17.38 -25.43
C GLU A 621 4.67 18.23 -25.98
N ILE A 622 5.47 18.84 -25.12
CA ILE A 622 6.76 19.43 -25.46
C ILE A 622 7.81 18.31 -25.41
N LYS A 623 8.59 18.18 -26.48
CA LYS A 623 9.53 17.07 -26.65
C LYS A 623 10.90 17.38 -26.05
N MET A 624 11.55 16.35 -25.56
CA MET A 624 12.95 16.41 -25.17
C MET A 624 13.82 15.95 -26.34
N ILE A 625 14.80 16.77 -26.72
CA ILE A 625 15.72 16.48 -27.81
C ILE A 625 17.18 16.64 -27.34
N ARG A 626 18.12 16.11 -28.09
CA ARG A 626 19.55 16.41 -27.90
C ARG A 626 19.94 17.60 -28.76
N ASN A 627 20.54 18.62 -28.14
CA ASN A 627 21.09 19.78 -28.87
C ASN A 627 22.44 19.47 -29.52
N GLU A 628 23.05 20.45 -30.16
CA GLU A 628 24.34 20.35 -30.87
C GLU A 628 25.50 19.93 -29.94
N ASN A 629 25.36 20.17 -28.64
CA ASN A 629 26.34 19.79 -27.60
C ASN A 629 25.97 18.46 -26.91
N ASN A 630 25.08 17.66 -27.52
CA ASN A 630 24.60 16.39 -26.99
C ASN A 630 23.90 16.48 -25.63
N LYS A 631 23.43 17.68 -25.22
CA LYS A 631 22.66 17.89 -24.00
C LYS A 631 21.17 17.76 -24.26
N LEU A 632 20.46 17.15 -23.32
CA LEU A 632 18.99 17.06 -23.34
C LEU A 632 18.39 18.44 -23.07
N VAL A 633 17.53 18.90 -23.99
CA VAL A 633 16.81 20.18 -23.91
C VAL A 633 15.35 19.98 -24.34
N TRP A 634 14.46 20.81 -23.81
CA TRP A 634 13.06 20.84 -24.21
C TRP A 634 12.89 21.70 -25.45
N GLU A 635 12.09 21.24 -26.40
CA GLU A 635 11.77 21.97 -27.62
C GLU A 635 10.28 21.95 -27.92
N CYS A 636 9.69 23.14 -28.09
CA CYS A 636 8.31 23.27 -28.49
C CYS A 636 8.12 22.77 -29.94
N PRO A 637 7.24 21.78 -30.20
CA PRO A 637 7.06 21.22 -31.54
C PRO A 637 6.43 22.21 -32.54
N GLN A 638 5.77 23.26 -32.04
CA GLN A 638 5.10 24.25 -32.90
C GLN A 638 6.02 25.40 -33.32
N CYS A 639 6.87 25.92 -32.42
CA CYS A 639 7.67 27.12 -32.71
C CYS A 639 9.17 26.94 -32.51
N GLY A 640 9.64 25.75 -32.18
CA GLY A 640 11.07 25.45 -31.95
C GLY A 640 11.67 26.16 -30.71
N ASN A 641 10.85 26.77 -29.87
CA ASN A 641 11.34 27.42 -28.63
C ASN A 641 12.04 26.41 -27.74
N ARG A 642 13.23 26.73 -27.24
CA ARG A 642 14.04 25.91 -26.31
C ARG A 642 14.29 26.60 -24.97
N ASP A 643 13.76 27.81 -24.78
CA ASP A 643 13.88 28.51 -23.51
C ASP A 643 12.88 27.93 -22.49
N ILE A 644 13.42 27.20 -21.51
CA ILE A 644 12.61 26.55 -20.48
C ILE A 644 11.86 27.56 -19.60
N HIS A 645 12.31 28.81 -19.52
CA HIS A 645 11.61 29.89 -18.78
C HIS A 645 10.38 30.40 -19.53
N GLU A 646 10.31 30.14 -20.84
CA GLU A 646 9.16 30.41 -21.70
C GLU A 646 8.26 29.18 -21.93
N MET A 647 8.41 28.16 -21.10
CA MET A 647 7.61 26.94 -21.13
C MET A 647 7.19 26.52 -19.72
N THR A 648 6.08 25.81 -19.63
CA THR A 648 5.72 25.01 -18.45
C THR A 648 5.71 23.55 -18.88
N VAL A 649 6.77 22.83 -18.54
CA VAL A 649 6.89 21.39 -18.77
C VAL A 649 6.81 20.69 -17.44
N VAL A 650 5.78 19.87 -17.25
CA VAL A 650 5.52 19.16 -16.01
C VAL A 650 5.63 17.67 -16.26
N ARG A 651 6.39 17.00 -15.43
CA ARG A 651 6.59 15.54 -15.48
C ARG A 651 6.47 14.96 -14.09
N ARG A 652 6.14 13.70 -14.06
CA ARG A 652 6.12 12.91 -12.84
C ARG A 652 7.15 11.79 -12.96
N VAL A 653 8.18 11.85 -12.12
CA VAL A 653 9.24 10.82 -12.02
C VAL A 653 9.16 10.12 -10.68
N CYS A 654 8.57 10.79 -9.71
CA CYS A 654 8.30 10.35 -8.36
C CYS A 654 6.85 10.69 -8.01
N GLY A 655 6.36 10.33 -6.85
CA GLY A 655 4.96 10.45 -6.46
C GLY A 655 4.35 11.86 -6.46
N TYR A 656 4.93 12.85 -7.15
CA TYR A 656 4.37 14.20 -7.30
C TYR A 656 4.79 14.85 -8.63
N LEU A 657 4.01 15.86 -9.05
CA LEU A 657 4.31 16.65 -10.24
C LEU A 657 5.52 17.55 -9.99
N SER A 658 6.48 17.51 -10.90
CA SER A 658 7.70 18.32 -10.84
C SER A 658 7.89 19.12 -12.12
N ASN A 659 8.32 20.38 -11.98
CA ASN A 659 8.70 21.17 -13.14
C ASN A 659 10.04 20.70 -13.68
N ALA A 660 10.13 20.56 -14.99
CA ALA A 660 11.31 20.06 -15.68
C ALA A 660 12.60 20.87 -15.40
N ASN A 661 12.47 22.17 -15.07
CA ASN A 661 13.63 23.02 -14.75
C ASN A 661 14.39 22.60 -13.50
N ALA A 662 13.72 21.88 -12.57
CA ALA A 662 14.29 21.47 -11.27
C ALA A 662 14.85 20.05 -11.30
N MET A 663 14.93 19.42 -12.47
CA MET A 663 15.34 18.02 -12.61
C MET A 663 16.85 17.89 -12.83
N ASN A 664 17.49 16.90 -12.20
CA ASN A 664 18.88 16.54 -12.45
C ASN A 664 19.04 15.74 -13.75
N GLU A 665 20.28 15.52 -14.17
CA GLU A 665 20.61 14.81 -15.42
C GLU A 665 20.04 13.38 -15.47
N GLY A 666 20.05 12.65 -14.36
CA GLY A 666 19.51 11.29 -14.29
C GLY A 666 17.99 11.26 -14.48
N ARG A 667 17.25 12.22 -13.91
CA ARG A 667 15.80 12.36 -14.14
C ARG A 667 15.48 12.73 -15.58
N LEU A 668 16.27 13.62 -16.17
CA LEU A 668 16.09 13.98 -17.58
C LEU A 668 16.37 12.78 -18.50
N ALA A 669 17.40 11.97 -18.17
CA ALA A 669 17.70 10.74 -18.90
C ALA A 669 16.57 9.69 -18.76
N ASP A 670 16.03 9.49 -17.55
CA ASP A 670 14.89 8.60 -17.31
C ASP A 670 13.68 9.04 -18.16
N ILE A 671 13.30 10.32 -18.09
CA ILE A 671 12.16 10.85 -18.87
C ILE A 671 12.38 10.72 -20.38
N HIS A 672 13.59 10.99 -20.85
CA HIS A 672 13.95 10.87 -22.26
C HIS A 672 13.79 9.43 -22.77
N ASP A 673 14.12 8.47 -21.93
CA ASP A 673 14.11 7.04 -22.25
C ASP A 673 12.71 6.41 -22.16
N ARG A 674 11.74 7.07 -21.50
CA ARG A 674 10.39 6.54 -21.30
C ARG A 674 9.62 6.38 -22.60
N VAL A 675 9.09 5.18 -22.81
CA VAL A 675 8.17 4.86 -23.90
C VAL A 675 6.72 4.92 -23.43
N LEU A 676 5.79 5.06 -24.37
CA LEU A 676 4.36 5.03 -24.08
C LEU A 676 3.89 3.58 -23.91
N HIS A 677 3.00 3.36 -22.96
CA HIS A 677 2.36 2.06 -22.69
C HIS A 677 1.01 2.01 -23.41
N LEU A 678 1.03 1.65 -24.68
CA LEU A 678 -0.11 1.63 -25.59
C LEU A 678 -0.66 0.22 -25.83
#